data_bb0690feca00fe23cba97ff793021782
#
_entry.id   bb0690feca00fe23cba97ff793021782
#
_cell.length_a   1.000
_cell.length_b   1.000
_cell.length_c   1.000
_cell.angle_alpha   90.00
_cell.angle_beta   90.00
_cell.angle_gamma   90.00
#
_symmetry.space_group_name_H-M   'P 1'
#
loop_
_entity.id
_entity.type
_entity.pdbx_description
1 polymer ?
#
loop_
_entity_poly.entity_id
_entity_poly.type
_entity_poly.pdbx_seq_one_letter_code
_entity_poly.pdbx_strand_id
1 'polypeptide(L)'
;MHQIKLKKQKMNKKNIYGFIALLLFISHTSFSQTGTDPVELDEVVLSLPFDQDLGKSVIKVEKINLNNINPILKSYISKSLSKLPGISLISTGPGIVKPSIRGLSSNRVITYSQGVRLENQQWGDEHGIGISTSGINSIELIKGPAYVIYGSDAMGGVLYVEPEKYSSDFSIDYMGIYNSNYSGITNNLGLKGSSGNFSYILRGNMTDNQNFSSPDGEVENTWFKENDIQAGLMYKTENFSSDLRLSMNFSELGIPHMEEGHDDHDDHDDHDDHEGHDDHDDHEGHEDHYQELSHTILTWKNNFDLGNDHNLEVTLGRQVNDRKEFGGHGEEEGHDDHDDHEGHEDHDDHGHGGSGAELDMELVTNSLDASITMPQSDTFNLIIGTNILSQENKNFGHEELIPDAEMNDFGLYGLGQIEMENGAALIGVRYDSRTINSEMGSSDFSNFNGSIGIKRDFNNSSFRFNLGSGYRAPNLIELFADGVHHGTFRYEKGNANLEAETSFQTDVSLEINDQDSSLAFDLFYNDISDYIYVSPSSMNQDGYKVYNYMQQNATLWGGEVHYSKQTGIEWLSSNTSLEYVNGESADGDPLPFISPLTFTQTFNLDFSDNYSLEIDFLAKTKQSRVSMFEEETDGYSVLNLSGNWMTSLLGNDLNIFWSIDNVFDKEYYDHLSRLKTAGIHEMGRNISVGLKYNF
;
A
#
# COMPACT_ATOMS: atom_id res chain seq x y z
N MET A 1 22.68 40.85 -3.15
CA MET A 1 21.58 41.81 -3.04
C MET A 1 20.45 41.30 -3.94
N HIS A 2 19.53 40.53 -3.44
CA HIS A 2 18.09 40.52 -3.67
C HIS A 2 17.54 39.31 -2.94
N GLN A 3 17.03 39.54 -1.75
CA GLN A 3 16.29 38.55 -0.99
C GLN A 3 14.94 38.36 -1.68
N ILE A 4 14.64 37.16 -2.12
CA ILE A 4 13.27 36.75 -2.45
C ILE A 4 12.73 36.00 -1.23
N LYS A 5 12.04 36.71 -0.36
CA LYS A 5 11.19 36.12 0.68
C LYS A 5 10.01 35.42 -0.01
N LEU A 6 9.97 34.12 -0.03
CA LEU A 6 8.76 33.36 -0.31
C LEU A 6 7.79 33.56 0.84
N LYS A 7 6.79 34.42 0.62
CA LYS A 7 5.63 34.59 1.49
C LYS A 7 4.77 33.31 1.39
N LYS A 8 4.55 32.64 2.52
CA LYS A 8 3.45 31.69 2.70
C LYS A 8 2.15 32.38 2.24
N GLN A 9 1.66 32.03 1.07
CA GLN A 9 0.40 32.51 0.55
C GLN A 9 -0.72 31.65 1.16
N LYS A 10 -1.32 32.10 2.27
CA LYS A 10 -2.59 31.57 2.75
C LYS A 10 -3.59 31.70 1.61
N MET A 11 -4.02 30.58 1.07
CA MET A 11 -5.07 30.55 0.05
C MET A 11 -6.33 31.24 0.59
N ASN A 12 -6.74 32.28 -0.09
CA ASN A 12 -7.82 33.16 0.37
C ASN A 12 -9.16 32.48 0.04
N LYS A 13 -10.01 32.23 1.04
CA LYS A 13 -11.36 31.62 0.89
C LYS A 13 -12.21 32.20 -0.23
N LYS A 14 -11.91 33.41 -0.66
CA LYS A 14 -12.61 34.07 -1.80
C LYS A 14 -12.29 33.47 -3.16
N ASN A 15 -11.14 32.77 -3.33
CA ASN A 15 -10.78 32.14 -4.62
C ASN A 15 -11.48 30.80 -4.83
N ILE A 16 -11.87 30.13 -3.75
CA ILE A 16 -12.62 28.85 -3.80
C ILE A 16 -14.06 29.11 -4.33
N TYR A 17 -14.71 30.20 -3.88
CA TYR A 17 -16.04 30.56 -4.39
C TYR A 17 -16.04 31.00 -5.86
N GLY A 18 -14.91 31.53 -6.35
CA GLY A 18 -14.75 31.89 -7.76
C GLY A 18 -14.68 30.66 -8.69
N PHE A 19 -14.07 29.57 -8.21
CA PHE A 19 -13.96 28.32 -8.97
C PHE A 19 -15.29 27.56 -9.00
N ILE A 20 -16.05 27.57 -7.91
CA ILE A 20 -17.39 26.96 -7.82
C ILE A 20 -18.40 27.74 -8.70
N ALA A 21 -18.30 29.08 -8.77
CA ALA A 21 -19.16 29.89 -9.62
C ALA A 21 -18.89 29.72 -11.12
N LEU A 22 -17.67 29.35 -11.53
CA LEU A 22 -17.31 29.08 -12.93
C LEU A 22 -17.88 27.73 -13.42
N LEU A 23 -18.03 26.75 -12.51
CA LEU A 23 -18.61 25.43 -12.84
C LEU A 23 -20.14 25.45 -13.00
N LEU A 24 -20.83 26.43 -12.45
CA LEU A 24 -22.30 26.57 -12.51
C LEU A 24 -22.81 27.19 -13.84
N PHE A 25 -21.91 27.65 -14.73
CA PHE A 25 -22.30 28.29 -16.00
C PHE A 25 -22.28 27.40 -17.23
N ILE A 26 -21.88 26.11 -17.11
CA ILE A 26 -21.82 25.15 -18.22
C ILE A 26 -22.95 24.11 -18.09
N SER A 27 -24.18 24.56 -18.05
CA SER A 27 -25.32 23.65 -18.19
C SER A 27 -26.15 24.09 -19.41
N HIS A 28 -26.16 23.29 -20.45
CA HIS A 28 -27.30 22.92 -21.28
C HIS A 28 -26.86 22.35 -22.62
N THR A 29 -26.89 21.03 -22.74
CA THR A 29 -27.54 20.33 -23.89
C THR A 29 -27.52 18.84 -23.60
N SER A 30 -28.68 18.33 -23.21
CA SER A 30 -28.92 16.87 -23.07
C SER A 30 -29.30 16.30 -24.44
N PHE A 31 -28.55 15.31 -24.91
CA PHE A 31 -29.05 14.36 -25.88
C PHE A 31 -29.17 13.00 -25.25
N SER A 32 -30.42 12.55 -25.11
CA SER A 32 -30.78 11.22 -24.68
C SER A 32 -30.54 10.22 -25.80
N GLN A 33 -29.75 9.18 -25.56
CA GLN A 33 -29.79 7.94 -26.34
C GLN A 33 -30.16 6.76 -25.44
N THR A 34 -31.07 5.97 -25.98
CA THR A 34 -31.71 4.81 -25.36
C THR A 34 -30.74 3.65 -25.22
N GLY A 35 -30.83 2.97 -24.05
CA GLY A 35 -29.94 1.93 -23.61
C GLY A 35 -29.89 0.68 -24.49
N THR A 36 -28.71 0.11 -24.46
CA THR A 36 -28.50 -1.33 -24.67
C THR A 36 -28.05 -1.89 -23.31
N ASP A 37 -28.63 -3.02 -22.91
CA ASP A 37 -28.28 -3.71 -21.67
C ASP A 37 -26.76 -3.87 -21.58
N PRO A 38 -26.16 -3.63 -20.39
CA PRO A 38 -24.73 -3.86 -20.21
C PRO A 38 -24.48 -5.37 -20.37
N VAL A 39 -23.71 -5.74 -21.36
CA VAL A 39 -23.09 -7.06 -21.42
C VAL A 39 -22.09 -7.08 -20.27
N GLU A 40 -22.30 -7.92 -19.25
CA GLU A 40 -21.27 -8.28 -18.30
C GLU A 40 -20.10 -8.85 -19.12
N LEU A 41 -19.07 -8.04 -19.34
CA LEU A 41 -17.81 -8.53 -19.86
C LEU A 41 -17.15 -9.33 -18.75
N ASP A 42 -16.72 -10.54 -19.06
CA ASP A 42 -15.91 -11.34 -18.17
C ASP A 42 -14.78 -10.48 -17.58
N GLU A 43 -14.53 -10.62 -16.29
CA GLU A 43 -13.60 -9.77 -15.55
C GLU A 43 -12.16 -10.06 -16.01
N VAL A 44 -11.58 -9.14 -16.77
CA VAL A 44 -10.24 -9.29 -17.38
C VAL A 44 -9.18 -8.95 -16.33
N VAL A 45 -8.12 -9.78 -16.30
CA VAL A 45 -6.90 -9.53 -15.50
C VAL A 45 -5.99 -8.60 -16.27
N LEU A 46 -5.69 -7.44 -15.71
CA LEU A 46 -4.82 -6.43 -16.34
C LEU A 46 -3.37 -6.53 -15.89
N SER A 47 -3.14 -7.13 -14.73
CA SER A 47 -1.82 -7.34 -14.18
C SER A 47 -1.00 -8.40 -14.90
N LEU A 48 -1.62 -9.30 -15.67
CA LEU A 48 -0.90 -10.30 -16.43
C LEU A 48 -0.77 -9.87 -17.89
N PRO A 49 0.37 -10.16 -18.54
CA PRO A 49 0.63 -9.69 -19.91
C PRO A 49 -0.17 -10.40 -21.01
N PHE A 50 -0.98 -11.37 -20.64
CA PHE A 50 -1.96 -11.99 -21.53
C PHE A 50 -3.34 -11.45 -21.14
N ASP A 51 -4.10 -10.91 -22.09
CA ASP A 51 -5.51 -10.56 -21.88
C ASP A 51 -6.30 -11.83 -21.57
N GLN A 52 -6.54 -12.10 -20.30
CA GLN A 52 -7.21 -13.31 -19.85
C GLN A 52 -8.34 -12.99 -18.86
N ASP A 53 -9.41 -13.75 -18.99
CA ASP A 53 -10.41 -13.84 -17.95
C ASP A 53 -9.79 -14.41 -16.67
N LEU A 54 -10.16 -13.90 -15.51
CA LEU A 54 -9.71 -14.38 -14.19
C LEU A 54 -9.76 -15.91 -14.09
N GLY A 55 -10.85 -16.50 -14.59
CA GLY A 55 -11.04 -17.93 -14.62
C GLY A 55 -10.07 -18.72 -15.48
N LYS A 56 -9.45 -18.11 -16.49
CA LYS A 56 -8.52 -18.79 -17.43
C LYS A 56 -7.05 -18.71 -17.00
N SER A 57 -6.71 -17.78 -16.13
CA SER A 57 -5.32 -17.58 -15.70
C SER A 57 -4.72 -18.81 -15.01
N VAL A 58 -3.48 -19.16 -15.38
CA VAL A 58 -2.67 -20.20 -14.72
C VAL A 58 -2.18 -19.72 -13.35
N ILE A 59 -1.83 -18.45 -13.24
CA ILE A 59 -1.47 -17.80 -11.96
C ILE A 59 -2.76 -17.34 -11.30
N LYS A 60 -2.90 -17.58 -9.99
CA LYS A 60 -4.08 -17.13 -9.24
C LYS A 60 -3.99 -15.63 -8.99
N VAL A 61 -5.03 -14.92 -9.40
CA VAL A 61 -5.22 -13.49 -9.17
C VAL A 61 -6.51 -13.28 -8.41
N GLU A 62 -6.46 -12.54 -7.30
CA GLU A 62 -7.63 -12.05 -6.60
C GLU A 62 -7.87 -10.60 -7.03
N LYS A 63 -9.12 -10.22 -7.27
CA LYS A 63 -9.46 -8.89 -7.75
C LYS A 63 -10.60 -8.29 -6.95
N ILE A 64 -10.46 -7.03 -6.58
CA ILE A 64 -11.55 -6.23 -6.04
C ILE A 64 -11.81 -5.03 -6.96
N ASN A 65 -13.02 -4.93 -7.48
CA ASN A 65 -13.46 -3.77 -8.23
C ASN A 65 -14.01 -2.73 -7.26
N LEU A 66 -13.31 -1.63 -7.11
CA LEU A 66 -13.66 -0.58 -6.15
C LEU A 66 -14.96 0.16 -6.52
N ASN A 67 -15.47 0.01 -7.73
CA ASN A 67 -16.76 0.60 -8.10
C ASN A 67 -17.95 -0.23 -7.62
N ASN A 68 -17.74 -1.50 -7.29
CA ASN A 68 -18.77 -2.45 -6.87
C ASN A 68 -18.88 -2.61 -5.35
N ILE A 69 -18.00 -1.98 -4.57
CA ILE A 69 -18.02 -2.04 -3.10
C ILE A 69 -18.61 -0.75 -2.51
N ASN A 70 -18.98 -0.84 -1.22
CA ASN A 70 -19.41 0.35 -0.48
C ASN A 70 -18.34 1.45 -0.56
N PRO A 71 -18.68 2.68 -1.01
CA PRO A 71 -17.70 3.75 -1.19
C PRO A 71 -16.93 4.16 0.07
N ILE A 72 -17.42 3.87 1.28
CA ILE A 72 -16.67 4.09 2.53
C ILE A 72 -15.38 3.26 2.58
N LEU A 73 -15.35 2.09 1.95
CA LEU A 73 -14.14 1.27 1.85
C LEU A 73 -13.03 1.95 1.02
N LYS A 74 -13.38 3.01 0.27
CA LYS A 74 -12.42 3.86 -0.45
C LYS A 74 -11.89 5.02 0.40
N SER A 75 -12.32 5.20 1.65
CA SER A 75 -11.79 6.28 2.50
C SER A 75 -10.32 6.09 2.84
N TYR A 76 -9.86 4.84 2.88
CA TYR A 76 -8.45 4.46 3.09
C TYR A 76 -8.08 3.24 2.27
N ILE A 77 -6.83 3.17 1.87
CA ILE A 77 -6.31 2.00 1.15
C ILE A 77 -6.39 0.73 2.01
N SER A 78 -6.17 0.83 3.32
CA SER A 78 -6.29 -0.27 4.27
C SER A 78 -7.66 -0.96 4.24
N LYS A 79 -8.74 -0.19 4.22
CA LYS A 79 -10.11 -0.72 4.15
C LYS A 79 -10.38 -1.46 2.84
N SER A 80 -9.83 -0.96 1.73
CA SER A 80 -9.93 -1.65 0.44
C SER A 80 -9.12 -2.94 0.42
N LEU A 81 -7.88 -2.92 0.92
CA LEU A 81 -6.99 -4.09 0.95
C LEU A 81 -7.50 -5.19 1.88
N SER A 82 -8.13 -4.85 3.01
CA SER A 82 -8.68 -5.84 3.95
C SER A 82 -9.81 -6.69 3.37
N LYS A 83 -10.36 -6.31 2.22
CA LYS A 83 -11.36 -7.10 1.49
C LYS A 83 -10.74 -8.12 0.52
N LEU A 84 -9.43 -8.06 0.27
CA LEU A 84 -8.72 -9.03 -0.57
C LEU A 84 -8.29 -10.24 0.28
N PRO A 85 -8.71 -11.46 -0.07
CA PRO A 85 -8.30 -12.67 0.63
C PRO A 85 -6.79 -12.88 0.58
N GLY A 86 -6.18 -13.34 1.70
CA GLY A 86 -4.75 -13.61 1.79
C GLY A 86 -3.88 -12.39 1.99
N ILE A 87 -4.47 -11.21 2.24
CA ILE A 87 -3.75 -10.03 2.72
C ILE A 87 -4.00 -9.83 4.21
N SER A 88 -2.94 -9.69 4.96
CA SER A 88 -2.94 -9.09 6.30
C SER A 88 -2.30 -7.71 6.24
N LEU A 89 -2.56 -6.85 7.21
CA LEU A 89 -2.05 -5.48 7.20
C LEU A 89 -1.16 -5.25 8.43
N ILE A 90 0.06 -4.79 8.20
CA ILE A 90 0.90 -4.19 9.25
C ILE A 90 0.51 -2.73 9.30
N SER A 91 0.13 -2.22 10.48
CA SER A 91 -0.37 -0.86 10.63
C SER A 91 0.27 -0.12 11.81
N THR A 92 0.46 1.19 11.63
CA THR A 92 0.84 2.15 12.67
C THR A 92 -0.24 3.25 12.70
N GLY A 93 -1.50 2.81 12.93
CA GLY A 93 -2.67 3.67 12.83
C GLY A 93 -3.30 3.73 11.43
N PRO A 94 -4.36 4.54 11.22
CA PRO A 94 -5.17 4.50 10.01
C PRO A 94 -4.46 4.96 8.74
N GLY A 95 -3.49 5.87 8.86
CA GLY A 95 -2.77 6.47 7.73
C GLY A 95 -1.55 5.69 7.27
N ILE A 96 -1.02 4.79 8.08
CA ILE A 96 0.25 4.08 7.82
C ILE A 96 -0.02 2.58 7.76
N VAL A 97 0.00 2.01 6.56
CA VAL A 97 -0.35 0.60 6.34
C VAL A 97 0.54 -0.03 5.29
N LYS A 98 0.98 -1.26 5.57
CA LYS A 98 1.69 -2.14 4.64
C LYS A 98 0.96 -3.46 4.44
N PRO A 99 0.81 -3.94 3.19
CA PRO A 99 0.30 -5.29 2.94
C PRO A 99 1.33 -6.35 3.33
N SER A 100 0.85 -7.39 4.00
CA SER A 100 1.55 -8.64 4.21
C SER A 100 0.81 -9.74 3.46
N ILE A 101 1.46 -10.39 2.51
CA ILE A 101 0.91 -11.46 1.71
C ILE A 101 1.59 -12.76 2.16
N ARG A 102 0.79 -13.68 2.73
CA ARG A 102 1.30 -14.98 3.18
C ARG A 102 2.51 -14.87 4.14
N GLY A 103 2.54 -13.83 4.99
CA GLY A 103 3.60 -13.56 5.95
C GLY A 103 4.82 -12.84 5.40
N LEU A 104 4.82 -12.44 4.13
CA LEU A 104 5.85 -11.61 3.52
C LEU A 104 5.34 -10.18 3.32
N SER A 105 6.13 -9.19 3.68
CA SER A 105 5.78 -7.76 3.65
C SER A 105 6.94 -6.87 3.21
N SER A 106 6.72 -5.58 3.20
CA SER A 106 7.72 -4.55 2.88
C SER A 106 8.37 -4.82 1.52
N ASN A 107 9.69 -4.82 1.44
CA ASN A 107 10.46 -5.01 0.19
C ASN A 107 10.29 -6.40 -0.48
N ARG A 108 9.45 -7.29 0.06
CA ARG A 108 9.10 -8.59 -0.55
C ARG A 108 7.74 -8.59 -1.24
N VAL A 109 7.00 -7.50 -1.11
CA VAL A 109 5.71 -7.28 -1.78
C VAL A 109 5.82 -6.04 -2.64
N ILE A 110 5.66 -6.18 -3.94
CA ILE A 110 5.72 -5.05 -4.85
C ILE A 110 4.32 -4.50 -5.11
N THR A 111 4.23 -3.19 -5.17
CA THR A 111 3.03 -2.49 -5.62
C THR A 111 3.26 -1.88 -6.99
N TYR A 112 2.35 -2.08 -7.91
CA TYR A 112 2.29 -1.40 -9.21
C TYR A 112 1.15 -0.40 -9.20
N SER A 113 1.43 0.81 -9.65
CA SER A 113 0.42 1.87 -9.86
C SER A 113 0.59 2.48 -11.24
N GLN A 114 -0.51 2.67 -11.96
CA GLN A 114 -0.50 3.23 -13.32
C GLN A 114 0.43 2.49 -14.31
N GLY A 115 0.73 1.23 -14.06
CA GLY A 115 1.58 0.39 -14.90
C GLY A 115 3.08 0.47 -14.63
N VAL A 116 3.52 1.17 -13.57
CA VAL A 116 4.91 1.22 -13.10
C VAL A 116 5.03 0.71 -11.67
N ARG A 117 6.16 0.11 -11.35
CA ARG A 117 6.50 -0.29 -9.98
C ARG A 117 6.60 0.96 -9.10
N LEU A 118 5.93 0.93 -7.97
CA LEU A 118 5.92 2.01 -7.00
C LEU A 118 7.18 1.97 -6.14
N GLU A 119 7.92 3.08 -6.12
CA GLU A 119 9.12 3.27 -5.34
C GLU A 119 8.91 4.46 -4.39
N ASN A 120 8.69 4.18 -3.10
CA ASN A 120 8.31 5.18 -2.12
C ASN A 120 8.91 4.92 -0.72
N GLN A 121 10.15 4.46 -0.66
CA GLN A 121 10.88 4.30 0.61
C GLN A 121 10.15 3.45 1.66
N GLN A 122 9.56 2.31 1.26
CA GLN A 122 8.79 1.43 2.15
C GLN A 122 9.64 0.56 3.11
N TRP A 123 10.80 1.02 3.48
CA TRP A 123 11.73 0.22 4.28
C TRP A 123 11.46 0.28 5.80
N GLY A 124 10.97 1.40 6.35
CA GLY A 124 10.62 1.52 7.78
C GLY A 124 9.24 0.94 8.12
N ASP A 125 9.01 0.51 9.34
CA ASP A 125 7.72 -0.04 9.78
C ASP A 125 6.60 1.01 9.76
N GLU A 126 6.95 2.28 9.98
CA GLU A 126 6.08 3.47 9.96
C GLU A 126 5.91 4.06 8.54
N HIS A 127 6.52 3.46 7.53
CA HIS A 127 6.38 3.88 6.14
C HIS A 127 5.28 3.10 5.43
N GLY A 128 4.12 3.69 5.24
CA GLY A 128 3.02 3.10 4.49
C GLY A 128 3.27 3.00 2.98
N ILE A 129 2.36 2.35 2.25
CA ILE A 129 2.46 2.25 0.78
C ILE A 129 2.24 3.59 0.05
N GLY A 130 1.79 4.65 0.74
CA GLY A 130 1.72 6.01 0.20
C GLY A 130 0.85 6.15 -1.05
N ILE A 131 -0.27 5.41 -1.12
CA ILE A 131 -1.21 5.47 -2.23
C ILE A 131 -2.58 5.89 -1.73
N SER A 132 -3.14 6.93 -2.36
CA SER A 132 -4.56 7.28 -2.20
C SER A 132 -5.45 6.30 -2.95
N THR A 133 -6.65 6.05 -2.42
CA THR A 133 -7.71 5.30 -3.12
C THR A 133 -8.42 6.13 -4.18
N SER A 134 -8.18 7.44 -4.22
CA SER A 134 -8.71 8.35 -5.23
C SER A 134 -8.30 7.92 -6.64
N GLY A 135 -9.24 7.88 -7.58
CA GLY A 135 -8.97 7.52 -8.98
C GLY A 135 -8.47 6.09 -9.20
N ILE A 136 -8.72 5.17 -8.28
CA ILE A 136 -8.48 3.74 -8.46
C ILE A 136 -9.76 3.05 -8.94
N ASN A 137 -9.63 2.20 -9.96
CA ASN A 137 -10.70 1.38 -10.51
C ASN A 137 -10.80 0.04 -9.80
N SER A 138 -9.69 -0.69 -9.74
CA SER A 138 -9.60 -2.00 -9.11
C SER A 138 -8.21 -2.25 -8.54
N ILE A 139 -8.14 -3.23 -7.62
CA ILE A 139 -6.89 -3.72 -7.08
C ILE A 139 -6.83 -5.22 -7.38
N GLU A 140 -5.75 -5.68 -7.98
CA GLU A 140 -5.46 -7.07 -8.25
C GLU A 140 -4.30 -7.54 -7.35
N LEU A 141 -4.49 -8.68 -6.70
CA LEU A 141 -3.49 -9.34 -5.89
C LEU A 141 -3.02 -10.59 -6.62
N ILE A 142 -1.77 -10.60 -7.03
CA ILE A 142 -1.14 -11.75 -7.67
C ILE A 142 -0.38 -12.51 -6.60
N LYS A 143 -0.82 -13.75 -6.34
CA LYS A 143 -0.19 -14.66 -5.40
C LYS A 143 0.63 -15.70 -6.18
N GLY A 144 1.73 -16.16 -5.58
CA GLY A 144 2.53 -17.21 -6.19
C GLY A 144 3.65 -16.68 -7.09
N PRO A 145 4.29 -17.53 -7.90
CA PRO A 145 5.54 -17.23 -8.59
C PRO A 145 5.36 -16.31 -9.80
N ALA A 146 4.90 -15.08 -9.58
CA ALA A 146 4.79 -14.03 -10.58
C ALA A 146 6.13 -13.32 -10.90
N TYR A 147 7.22 -13.73 -10.26
CA TYR A 147 8.54 -13.11 -10.34
C TYR A 147 9.06 -12.94 -11.77
N VAL A 148 8.73 -13.86 -12.65
CA VAL A 148 9.20 -13.81 -14.04
C VAL A 148 8.71 -12.55 -14.73
N ILE A 149 7.52 -12.08 -14.41
CA ILE A 149 6.92 -10.88 -15.02
C ILE A 149 7.42 -9.63 -14.34
N TYR A 150 7.37 -9.61 -13.00
CA TYR A 150 7.54 -8.40 -12.20
C TYR A 150 8.95 -8.16 -11.67
N GLY A 151 9.81 -9.18 -11.73
CA GLY A 151 11.22 -9.08 -11.39
C GLY A 151 11.55 -9.28 -9.93
N SER A 152 12.72 -8.79 -9.55
CA SER A 152 13.21 -8.84 -8.17
C SER A 152 12.20 -8.22 -7.20
N ASP A 153 12.25 -8.69 -5.95
CA ASP A 153 11.44 -8.21 -4.83
C ASP A 153 9.97 -8.66 -4.83
N ALA A 154 9.44 -9.35 -5.89
CA ALA A 154 8.07 -9.87 -5.94
C ALA A 154 7.89 -11.21 -5.18
N MET A 155 8.70 -11.50 -4.15
CA MET A 155 8.72 -12.80 -3.47
C MET A 155 7.44 -13.11 -2.68
N GLY A 156 6.80 -12.11 -2.11
CA GLY A 156 5.52 -12.24 -1.40
C GLY A 156 4.31 -12.20 -2.33
N GLY A 157 4.47 -11.56 -3.48
CA GLY A 157 3.42 -11.31 -4.45
C GLY A 157 3.42 -9.89 -4.97
N VAL A 158 2.41 -9.57 -5.78
CA VAL A 158 2.27 -8.26 -6.41
C VAL A 158 0.89 -7.68 -6.15
N LEU A 159 0.85 -6.44 -5.71
CA LEU A 159 -0.35 -5.64 -5.61
C LEU A 159 -0.41 -4.72 -6.83
N TYR A 160 -1.36 -4.96 -7.74
CA TYR A 160 -1.53 -4.16 -8.94
C TYR A 160 -2.73 -3.23 -8.80
N VAL A 161 -2.47 -1.92 -8.78
CA VAL A 161 -3.48 -0.88 -8.61
C VAL A 161 -3.83 -0.30 -9.99
N GLU A 162 -5.02 -0.62 -10.47
CA GLU A 162 -5.53 -0.16 -11.76
C GLU A 162 -6.09 1.26 -11.62
N PRO A 163 -5.62 2.23 -12.41
CA PRO A 163 -6.14 3.58 -12.40
C PRO A 163 -7.55 3.65 -12.98
N GLU A 164 -8.27 4.73 -12.66
CA GLU A 164 -9.62 5.00 -13.16
C GLU A 164 -9.68 4.92 -14.67
N LYS A 165 -10.75 4.28 -15.19
CA LYS A 165 -11.01 4.14 -16.63
C LYS A 165 -11.56 5.43 -17.23
N TYR A 166 -11.14 5.71 -18.45
CA TYR A 166 -11.71 6.79 -19.26
C TYR A 166 -13.19 6.51 -19.58
N SER A 167 -13.96 7.57 -19.77
CA SER A 167 -15.37 7.50 -20.14
C SER A 167 -15.57 8.01 -21.58
N SER A 168 -16.47 7.38 -22.35
CA SER A 168 -16.92 7.91 -23.64
C SER A 168 -17.72 9.21 -23.48
N ASP A 169 -18.49 9.29 -22.38
CA ASP A 169 -19.37 10.40 -22.09
C ASP A 169 -18.74 11.36 -21.08
N PHE A 170 -19.05 12.63 -21.22
CA PHE A 170 -18.69 13.63 -20.22
C PHE A 170 -19.45 13.40 -18.93
N SER A 171 -18.74 13.31 -17.82
CA SER A 171 -19.33 13.17 -16.51
C SER A 171 -18.54 13.94 -15.45
N ILE A 172 -19.23 14.41 -14.45
CA ILE A 172 -18.67 14.96 -13.21
C ILE A 172 -19.23 14.14 -12.06
N ASP A 173 -18.38 13.71 -11.14
CA ASP A 173 -18.80 13.04 -9.92
C ASP A 173 -18.23 13.74 -8.68
N TYR A 174 -19.02 13.78 -7.62
CA TYR A 174 -18.60 14.23 -6.31
C TYR A 174 -18.89 13.16 -5.28
N MET A 175 -17.94 12.93 -4.35
CA MET A 175 -18.10 12.06 -3.20
C MET A 175 -17.65 12.79 -1.93
N GLY A 176 -18.51 12.76 -0.88
CA GLY A 176 -18.19 13.26 0.45
C GLY A 176 -18.40 12.16 1.48
N ILE A 177 -17.48 12.03 2.43
CA ILE A 177 -17.53 11.05 3.53
C ILE A 177 -17.23 11.78 4.85
N TYR A 178 -17.97 11.45 5.90
CA TYR A 178 -17.69 11.83 7.28
C TYR A 178 -17.51 10.60 8.14
N ASN A 179 -16.51 10.60 9.01
CA ASN A 179 -16.17 9.52 9.95
C ASN A 179 -16.22 10.08 11.39
N SER A 180 -16.95 9.41 12.27
CA SER A 180 -17.21 9.92 13.62
C SER A 180 -16.06 9.73 14.60
N ASN A 181 -15.33 8.62 14.51
CA ASN A 181 -14.31 8.25 15.50
C ASN A 181 -13.15 9.26 15.55
N TYR A 182 -12.69 9.68 14.40
CA TYR A 182 -11.58 10.66 14.22
C TYR A 182 -12.05 11.98 13.58
N SER A 183 -13.35 12.30 13.67
CA SER A 183 -13.96 13.53 13.13
C SER A 183 -13.52 13.85 11.69
N GLY A 184 -13.27 12.80 10.90
CA GLY A 184 -12.63 12.88 9.59
C GLY A 184 -13.59 13.26 8.47
N ILE A 185 -13.09 14.05 7.52
CA ILE A 185 -13.84 14.44 6.32
C ILE A 185 -13.01 14.15 5.08
N THR A 186 -13.61 13.41 4.11
CA THR A 186 -13.04 13.21 2.79
C THR A 186 -13.94 13.84 1.73
N ASN A 187 -13.36 14.59 0.80
CA ASN A 187 -14.03 15.17 -0.36
C ASN A 187 -13.28 14.76 -1.63
N ASN A 188 -14.00 14.22 -2.59
CA ASN A 188 -13.45 13.79 -3.87
C ASN A 188 -14.31 14.36 -5.01
N LEU A 189 -13.66 14.97 -5.98
CA LEU A 189 -14.31 15.54 -7.18
C LEU A 189 -13.60 15.01 -8.43
N GLY A 190 -14.34 14.37 -9.32
CA GLY A 190 -13.86 13.84 -10.58
C GLY A 190 -14.55 14.46 -11.79
N LEU A 191 -13.80 14.58 -12.87
CA LEU A 191 -14.28 15.00 -14.19
C LEU A 191 -13.61 14.12 -15.24
N LYS A 192 -14.40 13.52 -16.15
CA LYS A 192 -13.89 12.71 -17.24
C LYS A 192 -14.76 12.80 -18.48
N GLY A 193 -14.18 12.43 -19.62
CA GLY A 193 -14.91 12.40 -20.88
C GLY A 193 -14.00 12.11 -22.08
N SER A 194 -14.61 12.08 -23.27
CA SER A 194 -13.91 11.85 -24.54
C SER A 194 -14.38 12.80 -25.63
N SER A 195 -13.50 13.10 -26.58
CA SER A 195 -13.80 13.88 -27.76
C SER A 195 -12.96 13.38 -28.94
N GLY A 196 -13.58 12.72 -29.92
CA GLY A 196 -12.89 12.05 -31.01
C GLY A 196 -11.98 10.94 -30.48
N ASN A 197 -10.69 11.02 -30.79
CA ASN A 197 -9.69 10.05 -30.37
C ASN A 197 -9.07 10.36 -29.00
N PHE A 198 -9.44 11.47 -28.36
CA PHE A 198 -8.91 11.90 -27.08
C PHE A 198 -9.87 11.58 -25.94
N SER A 199 -9.34 11.05 -24.85
CA SER A 199 -10.05 10.88 -23.59
C SER A 199 -9.26 11.55 -22.47
N TYR A 200 -9.95 12.06 -21.46
CA TYR A 200 -9.34 12.80 -20.37
C TYR A 200 -10.00 12.48 -19.03
N ILE A 201 -9.21 12.60 -17.97
CA ILE A 201 -9.62 12.49 -16.55
C ILE A 201 -8.90 13.58 -15.78
N LEU A 202 -9.63 14.22 -14.87
CA LEU A 202 -9.08 15.08 -13.83
C LEU A 202 -9.80 14.79 -12.54
N ARG A 203 -9.06 14.52 -11.45
CA ARG A 203 -9.61 14.21 -10.14
C ARG A 203 -8.82 14.91 -9.05
N GLY A 204 -9.53 15.44 -8.05
CA GLY A 204 -8.97 15.96 -6.83
C GLY A 204 -9.59 15.30 -5.62
N ASN A 205 -8.77 15.04 -4.61
CA ASN A 205 -9.20 14.49 -3.33
C ASN A 205 -8.60 15.32 -2.19
N MET A 206 -9.33 15.45 -1.11
CA MET A 206 -8.89 16.09 0.13
C MET A 206 -9.47 15.31 1.31
N THR A 207 -8.60 14.86 2.19
CA THR A 207 -8.93 14.16 3.43
C THR A 207 -8.30 14.92 4.61
N ASP A 208 -9.06 15.12 5.67
CA ASP A 208 -8.60 15.73 6.92
C ASP A 208 -9.20 14.91 8.08
N ASN A 209 -8.36 14.23 8.83
CA ASN A 209 -8.73 13.37 9.95
C ASN A 209 -7.99 13.84 11.19
N GLN A 210 -8.72 13.96 12.29
CA GLN A 210 -8.16 14.22 13.61
C GLN A 210 -7.66 12.91 14.23
N ASN A 211 -7.15 12.97 15.44
CA ASN A 211 -6.77 11.80 16.21
C ASN A 211 -7.91 10.78 16.30
N PHE A 212 -7.57 9.49 16.21
CA PHE A 212 -8.58 8.46 16.40
C PHE A 212 -8.79 8.15 17.90
N SER A 213 -9.95 7.60 18.22
CA SER A 213 -10.24 7.11 19.57
C SER A 213 -10.24 5.59 19.58
N SER A 214 -9.44 4.98 20.45
CA SER A 214 -9.59 3.60 20.91
C SER A 214 -10.78 3.50 21.86
N PRO A 215 -11.19 2.31 22.31
CA PRO A 215 -12.17 2.17 23.40
C PRO A 215 -11.75 2.84 24.71
N ASP A 216 -10.46 3.03 24.95
CA ASP A 216 -9.91 3.66 26.16
C ASP A 216 -9.93 5.19 26.11
N GLY A 217 -10.06 5.78 24.91
CA GLY A 217 -10.07 7.21 24.68
C GLY A 217 -9.35 7.64 23.43
N GLU A 218 -9.13 8.96 23.29
CA GLU A 218 -8.40 9.53 22.19
C GLU A 218 -6.91 9.13 22.25
N VAL A 219 -6.36 8.74 21.10
CA VAL A 219 -4.95 8.40 20.93
C VAL A 219 -4.26 9.58 20.27
N GLU A 220 -3.40 10.24 21.03
CA GLU A 220 -2.69 11.44 20.59
C GLU A 220 -1.77 11.15 19.40
N ASN A 221 -1.58 12.17 18.58
CA ASN A 221 -0.67 12.15 17.43
C ASN A 221 -0.94 11.02 16.42
N THR A 222 -2.22 10.78 16.12
CA THR A 222 -2.69 9.82 15.10
C THR A 222 -3.49 10.47 13.99
N TRP A 223 -3.44 11.78 13.92
CA TRP A 223 -4.09 12.57 12.88
C TRP A 223 -3.47 12.31 11.49
N PHE A 224 -4.28 12.52 10.45
CA PHE A 224 -3.87 12.24 9.08
C PHE A 224 -4.52 13.20 8.10
N LYS A 225 -3.74 13.84 7.25
CA LYS A 225 -4.21 14.70 6.16
C LYS A 225 -3.65 14.24 4.83
N GLU A 226 -4.46 14.27 3.79
CA GLU A 226 -4.07 13.88 2.43
C GLU A 226 -4.72 14.79 1.39
N ASN A 227 -3.94 15.20 0.39
CA ASN A 227 -4.42 15.92 -0.77
C ASN A 227 -3.88 15.26 -2.04
N ASP A 228 -4.79 14.92 -2.97
CA ASP A 228 -4.43 14.26 -4.23
C ASP A 228 -4.88 15.06 -5.43
N ILE A 229 -4.08 15.01 -6.46
CA ILE A 229 -4.45 15.47 -7.81
C ILE A 229 -4.05 14.36 -8.80
N GLN A 230 -5.00 13.97 -9.64
CA GLN A 230 -4.77 13.01 -10.70
C GLN A 230 -5.27 13.55 -12.03
N ALA A 231 -4.47 13.37 -13.06
CA ALA A 231 -4.81 13.76 -14.43
C ALA A 231 -4.42 12.65 -15.39
N GLY A 232 -5.24 12.44 -16.41
CA GLY A 232 -4.97 11.47 -17.48
C GLY A 232 -5.39 12.03 -18.83
N LEU A 233 -4.59 11.76 -19.84
CA LEU A 233 -4.86 12.10 -21.23
C LEU A 233 -4.50 10.90 -22.11
N MET A 234 -5.51 10.32 -22.77
CA MET A 234 -5.33 9.21 -23.69
C MET A 234 -5.64 9.66 -25.11
N TYR A 235 -4.77 9.26 -26.05
CA TYR A 235 -5.04 9.28 -27.48
C TYR A 235 -5.13 7.85 -28.00
N LYS A 236 -6.23 7.48 -28.65
CA LYS A 236 -6.46 6.12 -29.14
C LYS A 236 -6.93 6.13 -30.58
N THR A 237 -6.29 5.30 -31.40
CA THR A 237 -6.67 4.96 -32.76
C THR A 237 -6.92 3.47 -32.89
N GLU A 238 -7.17 2.96 -34.08
CA GLU A 238 -7.38 1.54 -34.33
C GLU A 238 -6.16 0.67 -33.95
N ASN A 239 -4.93 1.13 -34.25
CA ASN A 239 -3.69 0.35 -34.09
C ASN A 239 -2.70 0.97 -33.11
N PHE A 240 -3.09 2.04 -32.37
CA PHE A 240 -2.20 2.73 -31.45
C PHE A 240 -2.98 3.37 -30.33
N SER A 241 -2.46 3.23 -29.11
CA SER A 241 -2.91 4.04 -27.99
C SER A 241 -1.73 4.60 -27.20
N SER A 242 -1.90 5.83 -26.70
CA SER A 242 -0.92 6.54 -25.88
C SER A 242 -1.64 7.15 -24.70
N ASP A 243 -1.28 6.73 -23.48
CA ASP A 243 -1.89 7.14 -22.21
C ASP A 243 -0.83 7.84 -21.34
N LEU A 244 -1.00 9.14 -21.12
CA LEU A 244 -0.17 9.95 -20.24
C LEU A 244 -0.94 10.21 -18.95
N ARG A 245 -0.38 9.82 -17.79
CA ARG A 245 -1.00 10.01 -16.47
C ARG A 245 -0.05 10.69 -15.52
N LEU A 246 -0.63 11.57 -14.70
CA LEU A 246 0.03 12.24 -13.58
C LEU A 246 -0.77 11.94 -12.31
N SER A 247 -0.09 11.54 -11.25
CA SER A 247 -0.63 11.46 -9.89
C SER A 247 0.29 12.24 -8.96
N MET A 248 -0.29 13.07 -8.11
CA MET A 248 0.42 13.80 -7.07
C MET A 248 -0.33 13.56 -5.75
N ASN A 249 0.38 13.06 -4.75
CA ASN A 249 -0.12 12.83 -3.40
C ASN A 249 0.72 13.64 -2.42
N PHE A 250 0.07 14.34 -1.51
CA PHE A 250 0.68 15.09 -0.42
C PHE A 250 0.01 14.67 0.87
N SER A 251 0.78 14.11 1.80
CA SER A 251 0.26 13.61 3.07
C SER A 251 1.04 14.18 4.24
N GLU A 252 0.35 14.45 5.32
CA GLU A 252 0.90 14.78 6.63
C GLU A 252 0.34 13.77 7.64
N LEU A 253 1.18 13.15 8.44
CA LEU A 253 0.82 12.03 9.32
C LEU A 253 1.45 12.22 10.69
N GLY A 254 0.64 12.21 11.75
CA GLY A 254 1.13 12.07 13.12
C GLY A 254 1.65 10.65 13.37
N ILE A 255 2.70 10.54 14.17
CA ILE A 255 3.27 9.27 14.63
C ILE A 255 3.06 9.20 16.16
N PRO A 256 2.23 8.29 16.67
CA PRO A 256 2.01 8.16 18.11
C PRO A 256 3.30 7.76 18.83
N HIS A 257 3.50 8.26 20.04
CA HIS A 257 4.63 7.88 20.87
C HIS A 257 4.57 6.38 21.17
N MET A 258 5.65 5.68 20.85
CA MET A 258 5.81 4.25 21.08
C MET A 258 6.90 3.97 22.14
N GLU A 259 6.85 4.65 23.28
CA GLU A 259 7.77 4.35 24.38
C GLU A 259 7.56 2.92 24.87
N GLU A 260 8.61 2.11 24.83
CA GLU A 260 8.64 0.83 25.56
C GLU A 260 8.50 1.18 27.04
N GLY A 261 7.44 0.70 27.71
CA GLY A 261 7.13 0.99 29.10
C GLY A 261 8.36 0.90 29.98
N HIS A 262 8.70 1.97 30.65
CA HIS A 262 9.64 1.94 31.74
C HIS A 262 9.10 0.97 32.77
N ASP A 263 9.78 -0.17 33.00
CA ASP A 263 9.58 -1.02 34.18
C ASP A 263 9.73 -0.13 35.39
N ASP A 264 8.61 0.18 36.05
CA ASP A 264 8.59 0.85 37.35
C ASP A 264 9.45 0.04 38.33
N HIS A 265 10.68 0.47 38.50
CA HIS A 265 11.47 0.04 39.66
C HIS A 265 10.89 0.69 40.92
N ASP A 266 9.82 0.07 41.46
CA ASP A 266 9.39 0.25 42.83
C ASP A 266 10.47 -0.31 43.77
N ASP A 267 11.47 0.49 44.08
CA ASP A 267 12.35 0.31 45.21
C ASP A 267 12.83 1.68 45.70
N HIS A 268 11.97 2.38 46.44
CA HIS A 268 12.41 3.46 47.33
C HIS A 268 11.80 3.25 48.71
N ASP A 269 12.61 2.61 49.60
CA ASP A 269 12.49 2.67 51.05
C ASP A 269 12.60 4.14 51.54
N ASP A 270 11.63 4.52 52.35
CA ASP A 270 11.59 5.51 53.41
C ASP A 270 12.71 6.56 53.51
N HIS A 271 12.35 7.83 53.25
CA HIS A 271 12.91 8.95 54.01
C HIS A 271 11.87 10.07 54.20
N ASP A 272 11.60 10.35 55.48
CA ASP A 272 10.76 11.40 56.02
C ASP A 272 11.24 12.82 55.68
N ASP A 273 10.26 13.73 55.61
CA ASP A 273 10.29 15.18 55.89
C ASP A 273 11.12 16.11 54.99
N HIS A 274 10.41 16.80 54.07
CA HIS A 274 10.59 18.25 53.90
C HIS A 274 9.32 18.91 53.34
N GLU A 275 8.83 19.90 54.11
CA GLU A 275 7.73 20.79 53.72
C GLU A 275 8.15 21.78 52.57
N GLY A 276 7.27 21.89 51.59
CA GLY A 276 7.00 23.13 50.87
C GLY A 276 7.95 23.47 49.72
N HIS A 277 7.56 23.16 48.49
CA HIS A 277 7.86 24.01 47.36
C HIS A 277 6.69 24.01 46.36
N ASP A 278 6.41 25.20 45.89
CA ASP A 278 5.32 25.62 45.02
C ASP A 278 5.24 24.80 43.73
N ASP A 279 4.00 24.61 43.28
CA ASP A 279 3.59 24.03 42.00
C ASP A 279 4.36 24.67 40.83
N HIS A 280 5.33 23.97 40.28
CA HIS A 280 5.76 24.14 38.90
C HIS A 280 5.08 23.04 38.10
N ASP A 281 4.01 23.40 37.43
CA ASP A 281 3.48 22.67 36.29
C ASP A 281 4.55 22.74 35.17
N ASP A 282 5.60 21.93 35.27
CA ASP A 282 6.49 21.65 34.16
C ASP A 282 5.75 20.73 33.19
N HIS A 283 4.91 21.31 32.34
CA HIS A 283 4.54 20.71 31.08
C HIS A 283 5.81 20.68 30.23
N GLU A 284 6.60 19.62 30.36
CA GLU A 284 7.56 19.24 29.33
C GLU A 284 6.75 19.10 28.03
N GLY A 285 6.92 20.06 27.12
CA GLY A 285 6.29 20.03 25.82
C GLY A 285 6.89 18.86 25.06
N HIS A 286 6.18 17.73 25.03
CA HIS A 286 6.50 16.64 24.12
C HIS A 286 6.34 17.18 22.69
N GLU A 287 7.41 17.25 21.93
CA GLU A 287 7.35 17.62 20.51
C GLU A 287 6.61 16.52 19.76
N ASP A 288 5.61 16.94 18.97
CA ASP A 288 4.79 16.03 18.16
C ASP A 288 5.65 15.41 17.04
N HIS A 289 5.83 14.11 17.03
CA HIS A 289 6.46 13.39 15.91
C HIS A 289 5.48 13.29 14.74
N TYR A 290 5.87 13.72 13.56
CA TYR A 290 5.06 13.62 12.35
C TYR A 290 5.91 13.51 11.09
N GLN A 291 5.27 13.06 9.99
CA GLN A 291 5.88 12.97 8.66
C GLN A 291 5.14 13.86 7.66
N GLU A 292 5.91 14.48 6.77
CA GLU A 292 5.41 15.10 5.54
C GLU A 292 5.88 14.27 4.34
N LEU A 293 4.94 13.82 3.53
CA LEU A 293 5.21 12.99 2.35
C LEU A 293 4.69 13.67 1.10
N SER A 294 5.50 13.65 0.05
CA SER A 294 5.09 14.08 -1.29
C SER A 294 5.47 12.98 -2.27
N HIS A 295 4.52 12.53 -3.08
CA HIS A 295 4.77 11.52 -4.10
C HIS A 295 4.16 11.95 -5.42
N THR A 296 5.00 12.18 -6.43
CA THR A 296 4.61 12.51 -7.79
C THR A 296 4.96 11.35 -8.72
N ILE A 297 3.98 10.85 -9.46
CA ILE A 297 4.12 9.77 -10.44
C ILE A 297 3.67 10.29 -11.80
N LEU A 298 4.56 10.28 -12.78
CA LEU A 298 4.27 10.54 -14.18
C LEU A 298 4.52 9.27 -14.98
N THR A 299 3.50 8.79 -15.69
CA THR A 299 3.60 7.61 -16.56
C THR A 299 3.18 7.92 -17.98
N TRP A 300 3.85 7.28 -18.92
CA TRP A 300 3.53 7.37 -20.33
C TRP A 300 3.53 5.98 -20.96
N LYS A 301 2.33 5.40 -21.09
CA LYS A 301 2.11 4.06 -21.61
C LYS A 301 1.71 4.13 -23.10
N ASN A 302 2.38 3.37 -23.94
CA ASN A 302 2.12 3.30 -25.37
C ASN A 302 1.91 1.85 -25.80
N ASN A 303 0.84 1.60 -26.54
CA ASN A 303 0.52 0.31 -27.14
C ASN A 303 0.48 0.42 -28.65
N PHE A 304 1.17 -0.49 -29.32
CA PHE A 304 1.25 -0.58 -30.78
C PHE A 304 0.74 -1.95 -31.23
N ASP A 305 -0.40 -1.99 -31.90
CA ASP A 305 -0.84 -3.17 -32.63
C ASP A 305 -0.01 -3.28 -33.94
N LEU A 306 0.85 -4.30 -33.96
CA LEU A 306 1.75 -4.55 -35.10
C LEU A 306 1.10 -5.44 -36.18
N GLY A 307 -0.17 -5.81 -35.98
CA GLY A 307 -0.91 -6.74 -36.83
C GLY A 307 -0.60 -8.21 -36.55
N ASN A 308 -1.47 -9.12 -36.99
CA ASN A 308 -1.42 -10.55 -36.73
C ASN A 308 -1.35 -10.88 -35.23
N ASP A 309 -2.08 -10.13 -34.41
CA ASP A 309 -2.12 -10.24 -32.95
C ASP A 309 -0.78 -10.00 -32.22
N HIS A 310 0.21 -9.39 -32.92
CA HIS A 310 1.43 -8.93 -32.28
C HIS A 310 1.19 -7.56 -31.65
N ASN A 311 1.54 -7.42 -30.39
CA ASN A 311 1.40 -6.17 -29.64
C ASN A 311 2.72 -5.78 -28.98
N LEU A 312 3.14 -4.52 -29.14
CA LEU A 312 4.28 -3.93 -28.44
C LEU A 312 3.74 -2.91 -27.42
N GLU A 313 4.04 -3.16 -26.15
CA GLU A 313 3.77 -2.22 -25.07
C GLU A 313 5.07 -1.59 -24.58
N VAL A 314 5.05 -0.27 -24.36
CA VAL A 314 6.18 0.49 -23.81
C VAL A 314 5.62 1.46 -22.78
N THR A 315 6.08 1.36 -21.54
CA THR A 315 5.73 2.25 -20.44
C THR A 315 6.97 2.95 -19.93
N LEU A 316 6.94 4.27 -19.87
CA LEU A 316 7.95 5.12 -19.24
C LEU A 316 7.37 5.66 -17.94
N GLY A 317 8.17 5.62 -16.87
CA GLY A 317 7.82 6.13 -15.56
C GLY A 317 8.87 7.10 -15.02
N ARG A 318 8.40 8.16 -14.36
CA ARG A 318 9.20 9.00 -13.47
C ARG A 318 8.46 9.21 -12.18
N GLN A 319 9.13 8.95 -11.07
CA GLN A 319 8.61 9.14 -9.73
C GLN A 319 9.56 10.05 -8.95
N VAL A 320 8.99 10.92 -8.13
CA VAL A 320 9.70 11.71 -7.14
C VAL A 320 8.97 11.53 -5.82
N ASN A 321 9.65 11.00 -4.83
CA ASN A 321 9.13 10.78 -3.49
C ASN A 321 9.98 11.56 -2.50
N ASP A 322 9.40 12.59 -1.87
CA ASP A 322 10.00 13.36 -0.80
C ASP A 322 9.43 12.89 0.53
N ARG A 323 10.31 12.70 1.50
CA ARG A 323 9.95 12.32 2.87
C ARG A 323 10.67 13.21 3.85
N LYS A 324 9.91 13.77 4.78
CA LYS A 324 10.43 14.53 5.91
C LYS A 324 9.88 13.97 7.20
N GLU A 325 10.75 13.82 8.21
CA GLU A 325 10.37 13.39 9.55
C GLU A 325 10.78 14.47 10.55
N PHE A 326 9.86 14.77 11.45
CA PHE A 326 9.98 15.81 12.44
C PHE A 326 9.74 15.22 13.83
N GLY A 327 10.43 15.74 14.85
CA GLY A 327 10.30 15.35 16.25
C GLY A 327 11.54 14.63 16.75
N GLY A 328 12.41 15.35 17.39
CA GLY A 328 13.56 14.94 18.16
C GLY A 328 13.77 15.92 19.28
N HIS A 329 14.72 15.66 20.16
CA HIS A 329 15.10 16.60 21.18
C HIS A 329 15.75 17.82 20.51
N GLY A 330 14.97 18.90 20.33
CA GLY A 330 15.55 20.19 19.96
C GLY A 330 16.69 20.51 20.92
N GLU A 331 17.89 20.73 20.41
CA GLU A 331 18.96 21.30 21.22
C GLU A 331 18.38 22.57 21.85
N GLU A 332 18.20 22.56 23.17
CA GLU A 332 17.95 23.79 23.93
C GLU A 332 19.09 24.75 23.55
N GLU A 333 18.81 25.74 22.71
CA GLU A 333 19.68 26.92 22.63
C GLU A 333 19.72 27.52 24.03
N GLY A 334 20.74 27.11 24.79
CA GLY A 334 21.01 27.63 26.10
C GLY A 334 21.17 29.15 25.97
N HIS A 335 20.17 29.88 26.46
CA HIS A 335 20.33 31.29 26.76
C HIS A 335 21.36 31.44 27.88
N ASP A 336 22.63 31.35 27.52
CA ASP A 336 23.70 31.90 28.36
C ASP A 336 23.68 33.42 28.17
N ASP A 337 23.05 34.11 29.13
CA ASP A 337 23.28 35.51 29.38
C ASP A 337 24.78 35.75 29.71
N HIS A 338 25.56 36.11 28.71
CA HIS A 338 26.85 36.69 28.93
C HIS A 338 26.99 38.05 28.20
N ASP A 339 26.98 39.08 29.04
CA ASP A 339 27.41 40.46 28.73
C ASP A 339 28.81 40.52 28.10
N ASP A 340 28.90 41.37 27.11
CA ASP A 340 30.04 42.12 26.64
C ASP A 340 31.34 41.37 26.27
N HIS A 341 31.62 41.28 24.93
CA HIS A 341 32.94 41.67 24.38
C HIS A 341 32.85 42.01 22.88
N GLU A 342 33.34 43.21 22.59
CA GLU A 342 33.53 43.77 21.24
C GLU A 342 34.52 42.97 20.38
N GLY A 343 34.13 42.73 19.11
CA GLY A 343 35.02 42.71 17.94
C GLY A 343 35.70 41.40 17.63
N HIS A 344 35.23 40.74 16.53
CA HIS A 344 36.14 40.27 15.46
C HIS A 344 35.33 39.92 14.19
N GLU A 345 35.96 40.29 13.07
CA GLU A 345 35.48 40.28 11.70
C GLU A 345 35.41 38.86 11.12
N ASP A 346 34.44 38.70 10.20
CA ASP A 346 34.41 37.78 9.07
C ASP A 346 34.56 36.28 9.34
N HIS A 347 33.45 35.60 9.55
CA HIS A 347 33.30 34.23 9.10
C HIS A 347 32.15 34.12 8.12
N ASP A 348 32.45 33.63 6.92
CA ASP A 348 31.49 33.30 5.86
C ASP A 348 30.40 32.40 6.40
N ASP A 349 29.21 32.96 6.51
CA ASP A 349 27.95 32.28 6.85
C ASP A 349 27.59 31.36 5.70
N HIS A 350 28.00 30.11 5.76
CA HIS A 350 27.38 29.02 4.97
C HIS A 350 26.01 28.72 5.57
N GLY A 351 25.03 29.52 5.21
CA GLY A 351 23.65 29.31 5.55
C GLY A 351 23.14 27.99 4.95
N HIS A 352 23.27 26.92 5.66
CA HIS A 352 22.44 25.74 5.47
C HIS A 352 21.02 26.06 6.00
N GLY A 353 20.19 26.54 5.11
CA GLY A 353 18.75 26.62 5.38
C GLY A 353 18.15 25.23 5.37
N GLY A 354 18.42 24.44 6.41
CA GLY A 354 17.78 23.15 6.64
C GLY A 354 16.26 23.33 6.81
N SER A 355 15.47 22.34 6.42
CA SER A 355 14.01 22.32 6.52
C SER A 355 13.51 22.30 7.97
N GLY A 356 14.39 22.13 8.95
CA GLY A 356 14.04 21.84 10.34
C GLY A 356 13.56 20.41 10.55
N ALA A 357 13.60 19.56 9.50
CA ALA A 357 13.34 18.16 9.58
C ALA A 357 14.61 17.41 10.01
N GLU A 358 14.47 16.39 10.84
CA GLU A 358 15.57 15.51 11.23
C GLU A 358 15.99 14.63 10.06
N LEU A 359 15.03 13.93 9.45
CA LEU A 359 15.21 13.25 8.18
C LEU A 359 14.53 14.05 7.06
N ASP A 360 15.24 14.34 5.99
CA ASP A 360 14.72 14.95 4.76
C ASP A 360 15.37 14.23 3.57
N MET A 361 14.58 13.41 2.86
CA MET A 361 15.07 12.53 1.81
C MET A 361 14.25 12.68 0.53
N GLU A 362 14.93 12.79 -0.61
CA GLU A 362 14.33 12.74 -1.95
C GLU A 362 14.75 11.44 -2.66
N LEU A 363 13.77 10.67 -3.14
CA LEU A 363 13.97 9.49 -3.96
C LEU A 363 13.43 9.74 -5.37
N VAL A 364 14.32 9.80 -6.35
CA VAL A 364 13.97 9.98 -7.76
C VAL A 364 14.14 8.67 -8.51
N THR A 365 13.05 8.15 -9.10
CA THR A 365 13.06 6.90 -9.87
C THR A 365 12.63 7.15 -11.30
N ASN A 366 13.41 6.65 -12.25
CA ASN A 366 13.05 6.61 -13.67
C ASN A 366 12.95 5.13 -14.10
N SER A 367 11.89 4.75 -14.81
CA SER A 367 11.67 3.38 -15.26
C SER A 367 11.30 3.30 -16.74
N LEU A 368 11.67 2.17 -17.35
CA LEU A 368 11.25 1.74 -18.68
C LEU A 368 10.83 0.28 -18.58
N ASP A 369 9.58 0.00 -18.91
CA ASP A 369 9.04 -1.34 -19.09
C ASP A 369 8.66 -1.51 -20.54
N ALA A 370 9.15 -2.54 -21.20
CA ALA A 370 8.81 -2.82 -22.59
C ALA A 370 8.58 -4.32 -22.79
N SER A 371 7.50 -4.68 -23.46
CA SER A 371 7.21 -6.07 -23.80
C SER A 371 6.59 -6.19 -25.19
N ILE A 372 6.90 -7.29 -25.85
CA ILE A 372 6.27 -7.68 -27.11
C ILE A 372 5.56 -9.02 -26.92
N THR A 373 4.26 -9.02 -27.23
CA THR A 373 3.43 -10.23 -27.27
C THR A 373 3.38 -10.74 -28.70
N MET A 374 3.71 -12.01 -28.88
CA MET A 374 3.81 -12.66 -30.19
C MET A 374 3.09 -14.00 -30.15
N PRO A 375 1.86 -14.12 -30.66
CA PRO A 375 1.24 -15.43 -30.86
C PRO A 375 2.06 -16.21 -31.90
N GLN A 376 2.50 -17.41 -31.54
CA GLN A 376 3.27 -18.30 -32.41
C GLN A 376 2.38 -19.30 -33.14
N SER A 377 1.22 -19.59 -32.56
CA SER A 377 0.17 -20.44 -33.13
C SER A 377 -1.16 -20.16 -32.38
N ASP A 378 -2.25 -20.76 -32.84
CA ASP A 378 -3.56 -20.68 -32.18
C ASP A 378 -3.54 -21.16 -30.71
N THR A 379 -2.49 -21.86 -30.30
CA THR A 379 -2.37 -22.45 -28.95
C THR A 379 -1.11 -22.03 -28.20
N PHE A 380 -0.22 -21.25 -28.80
CA PHE A 380 1.03 -20.84 -28.15
C PHE A 380 1.29 -19.36 -28.30
N ASN A 381 1.34 -18.65 -27.19
CA ASN A 381 1.70 -17.25 -27.07
C ASN A 381 3.07 -17.10 -26.41
N LEU A 382 3.90 -16.22 -26.94
CA LEU A 382 5.21 -15.87 -26.40
C LEU A 382 5.26 -14.38 -26.09
N ILE A 383 5.76 -14.03 -24.90
CA ILE A 383 6.09 -12.68 -24.51
C ILE A 383 7.58 -12.59 -24.24
N ILE A 384 8.20 -11.54 -24.73
CA ILE A 384 9.56 -11.15 -24.36
C ILE A 384 9.50 -9.71 -23.86
N GLY A 385 10.10 -9.46 -22.70
CA GLY A 385 10.07 -8.11 -22.12
C GLY A 385 11.32 -7.78 -21.34
N THR A 386 11.48 -6.50 -21.06
CA THR A 386 12.58 -5.93 -20.28
C THR A 386 12.05 -4.86 -19.33
N ASN A 387 12.67 -4.78 -18.15
CA ASN A 387 12.44 -3.73 -17.16
C ASN A 387 13.78 -3.07 -16.88
N ILE A 388 13.82 -1.74 -16.87
CA ILE A 388 14.99 -0.95 -16.51
C ILE A 388 14.53 0.08 -15.49
N LEU A 389 15.26 0.19 -14.37
CA LEU A 389 14.99 1.16 -13.33
C LEU A 389 16.30 1.83 -12.94
N SER A 390 16.28 3.15 -12.80
CA SER A 390 17.37 3.95 -12.26
C SER A 390 16.81 4.83 -11.16
N GLN A 391 17.40 4.74 -9.98
CA GLN A 391 16.96 5.39 -8.76
C GLN A 391 18.10 6.15 -8.12
N GLU A 392 17.84 7.34 -7.61
CA GLU A 392 18.77 8.19 -6.88
C GLU A 392 18.12 8.58 -5.55
N ASN A 393 18.80 8.33 -4.42
CA ASN A 393 18.43 8.78 -3.09
C ASN A 393 19.36 9.91 -2.67
N LYS A 394 18.81 11.00 -2.14
CA LYS A 394 19.53 12.14 -1.59
C LYS A 394 18.99 12.57 -0.24
N ASN A 395 19.87 12.93 0.66
CA ASN A 395 19.57 13.41 1.99
C ASN A 395 19.77 14.92 2.07
N PHE A 396 18.87 15.60 2.80
CA PHE A 396 18.88 17.06 3.03
C PHE A 396 18.64 17.40 4.50
N GLY A 397 18.33 16.40 5.35
CA GLY A 397 18.07 16.53 6.79
C GLY A 397 19.34 16.78 7.61
N HIS A 398 19.16 16.92 8.91
CA HIS A 398 20.25 17.03 9.87
C HIS A 398 20.90 15.68 10.14
N GLU A 399 20.15 14.60 10.03
CA GLU A 399 20.59 13.23 10.23
C GLU A 399 20.51 12.42 8.94
N GLU A 400 21.47 11.51 8.77
CA GLU A 400 21.51 10.57 7.65
C GLU A 400 21.36 9.14 8.19
N LEU A 401 20.18 8.55 8.01
CA LEU A 401 19.96 7.14 8.36
C LEU A 401 20.54 6.21 7.28
N ILE A 402 20.44 6.60 6.02
CA ILE A 402 21.01 5.92 4.85
C ILE A 402 21.80 6.92 4.01
N PRO A 403 22.92 6.52 3.39
CA PRO A 403 23.74 7.43 2.59
C PRO A 403 23.05 7.84 1.28
N ASP A 404 23.53 8.91 0.68
CA ASP A 404 23.27 9.20 -0.73
C ASP A 404 23.70 8.02 -1.59
N ALA A 405 22.82 7.60 -2.52
CA ALA A 405 23.07 6.40 -3.29
C ALA A 405 22.37 6.40 -4.65
N GLU A 406 22.96 5.67 -5.58
CA GLU A 406 22.37 5.33 -6.88
C GLU A 406 22.10 3.83 -6.97
N MET A 407 20.92 3.44 -7.45
CA MET A 407 20.56 2.07 -7.73
C MET A 407 20.12 1.93 -9.19
N ASN A 408 20.63 0.91 -9.86
CA ASN A 408 20.26 0.60 -11.24
C ASN A 408 19.86 -0.86 -11.35
N ASP A 409 18.65 -1.12 -11.84
CA ASP A 409 18.10 -2.44 -12.10
C ASP A 409 17.96 -2.70 -13.60
N PHE A 410 18.26 -3.91 -14.00
CA PHE A 410 17.99 -4.43 -15.33
C PHE A 410 17.36 -5.81 -15.24
N GLY A 411 16.22 -6.02 -15.90
CA GLY A 411 15.55 -7.30 -16.03
C GLY A 411 15.26 -7.65 -17.49
N LEU A 412 15.45 -8.89 -17.85
CA LEU A 412 15.07 -9.46 -19.17
C LEU A 412 14.31 -10.76 -18.95
N TYR A 413 13.12 -10.89 -19.55
CA TYR A 413 12.29 -12.09 -19.35
C TYR A 413 11.66 -12.60 -20.63
N GLY A 414 11.34 -13.90 -20.62
CA GLY A 414 10.55 -14.58 -21.61
C GLY A 414 9.47 -15.43 -20.93
N LEU A 415 8.23 -15.33 -21.42
CA LEU A 415 7.08 -16.05 -20.91
C LEU A 415 6.34 -16.71 -22.04
N GLY A 416 6.18 -18.05 -22.00
CA GLY A 416 5.42 -18.83 -22.95
C GLY A 416 4.15 -19.40 -22.32
N GLN A 417 3.00 -19.20 -22.98
CA GLN A 417 1.73 -19.80 -22.59
C GLN A 417 1.24 -20.75 -23.66
N ILE A 418 0.86 -21.94 -23.23
CA ILE A 418 0.30 -22.99 -24.08
C ILE A 418 -1.15 -23.18 -23.69
N GLU A 419 -2.06 -22.86 -24.61
CA GLU A 419 -3.49 -23.13 -24.45
C GLU A 419 -3.76 -24.63 -24.72
N MET A 420 -4.61 -25.23 -23.91
CA MET A 420 -5.04 -26.61 -24.00
C MET A 420 -6.57 -26.67 -24.05
N GLU A 421 -7.14 -27.73 -24.58
CA GLU A 421 -8.61 -27.92 -24.67
C GLU A 421 -9.34 -27.66 -23.34
N ASN A 422 -8.71 -28.05 -22.22
CA ASN A 422 -9.27 -27.86 -20.87
C ASN A 422 -8.18 -27.33 -19.93
N GLY A 423 -7.72 -26.09 -20.17
CA GLY A 423 -6.75 -25.42 -19.31
C GLY A 423 -5.60 -24.78 -20.07
N ALA A 424 -4.53 -24.44 -19.38
CA ALA A 424 -3.33 -23.83 -19.93
C ALA A 424 -2.07 -24.25 -19.16
N ALA A 425 -0.92 -24.10 -19.79
CA ALA A 425 0.39 -24.23 -19.15
C ALA A 425 1.20 -22.95 -19.37
N LEU A 426 2.00 -22.58 -18.38
CA LEU A 426 2.85 -21.40 -18.40
C LEU A 426 4.29 -21.82 -18.10
N ILE A 427 5.25 -21.26 -18.82
CA ILE A 427 6.68 -21.40 -18.54
C ILE A 427 7.34 -20.04 -18.67
N GLY A 428 8.16 -19.66 -17.71
CA GLY A 428 8.86 -18.39 -17.70
C GLY A 428 10.30 -18.51 -17.28
N VAL A 429 11.14 -17.64 -17.84
CA VAL A 429 12.55 -17.46 -17.44
C VAL A 429 12.86 -15.99 -17.37
N ARG A 430 13.71 -15.60 -16.43
CA ARG A 430 14.10 -14.21 -16.21
C ARG A 430 15.54 -14.11 -15.72
N TYR A 431 16.23 -13.09 -16.17
CA TYR A 431 17.50 -12.63 -15.63
C TYR A 431 17.35 -11.25 -15.05
N ASP A 432 17.84 -11.04 -13.84
CA ASP A 432 17.89 -9.75 -13.17
C ASP A 432 19.32 -9.40 -12.77
N SER A 433 19.63 -8.10 -12.78
CA SER A 433 20.82 -7.55 -12.15
C SER A 433 20.51 -6.21 -11.51
N ARG A 434 21.08 -5.99 -10.31
CA ARG A 434 21.00 -4.75 -9.53
C ARG A 434 22.40 -4.31 -9.15
N THR A 435 22.71 -3.05 -9.39
CA THR A 435 23.94 -2.37 -8.92
C THR A 435 23.53 -1.25 -7.99
N ILE A 436 24.15 -1.17 -6.81
CA ILE A 436 23.96 -0.12 -5.81
C ILE A 436 25.31 0.54 -5.57
N ASN A 437 25.37 1.86 -5.67
CA ASN A 437 26.55 2.67 -5.42
C ASN A 437 26.24 3.73 -4.38
N SER A 438 27.06 3.83 -3.34
CA SER A 438 27.03 4.88 -2.34
C SER A 438 28.45 5.27 -1.93
N GLU A 439 28.61 6.31 -1.13
CA GLU A 439 29.91 6.67 -0.55
C GLU A 439 30.46 5.58 0.39
N MET A 440 29.57 4.77 0.99
CA MET A 440 29.95 3.66 1.89
C MET A 440 30.38 2.41 1.14
N GLY A 441 30.12 2.29 -0.16
CA GLY A 441 30.52 1.15 -0.96
C GLY A 441 29.64 0.89 -2.19
N SER A 442 29.97 -0.19 -2.90
CA SER A 442 29.22 -0.66 -4.06
C SER A 442 28.89 -2.12 -3.91
N SER A 443 27.68 -2.51 -4.31
CA SER A 443 27.22 -3.91 -4.29
C SER A 443 26.56 -4.25 -5.63
N ASP A 444 26.91 -5.43 -6.17
CA ASP A 444 26.36 -5.96 -7.41
C ASP A 444 25.66 -7.30 -7.15
N PHE A 445 24.43 -7.43 -7.59
CA PHE A 445 23.64 -8.64 -7.46
C PHE A 445 23.09 -9.08 -8.80
N SER A 446 23.03 -10.38 -9.06
CA SER A 446 22.36 -10.90 -10.25
C SER A 446 21.85 -12.30 -10.03
N ASN A 447 20.73 -12.65 -10.70
CA ASN A 447 20.15 -13.98 -10.58
C ASN A 447 19.38 -14.38 -11.85
N PHE A 448 19.24 -15.70 -12.03
CA PHE A 448 18.34 -16.32 -12.99
C PHE A 448 17.17 -16.96 -12.26
N ASN A 449 15.96 -16.61 -12.66
CA ASN A 449 14.72 -17.13 -12.11
C ASN A 449 13.93 -17.88 -13.19
N GLY A 450 13.11 -18.82 -12.74
CA GLY A 450 12.21 -19.55 -13.62
C GLY A 450 10.90 -19.90 -12.94
N SER A 451 9.85 -20.06 -13.73
CA SER A 451 8.56 -20.54 -13.25
C SER A 451 7.92 -21.49 -14.25
N ILE A 452 7.15 -22.41 -13.72
CA ILE A 452 6.29 -23.32 -14.48
C ILE A 452 4.94 -23.40 -13.77
N GLY A 453 3.87 -23.34 -14.57
CA GLY A 453 2.51 -23.46 -14.05
C GLY A 453 1.65 -24.30 -14.97
N ILE A 454 0.66 -24.94 -14.40
CA ILE A 454 -0.38 -25.65 -15.14
C ILE A 454 -1.74 -25.40 -14.50
N LYS A 455 -2.73 -25.14 -15.33
CA LYS A 455 -4.15 -25.12 -14.99
C LYS A 455 -4.88 -26.20 -15.75
N ARG A 456 -5.74 -26.93 -15.07
CA ARG A 456 -6.63 -27.91 -15.69
C ARG A 456 -8.06 -27.70 -15.22
N ASP A 457 -8.94 -27.60 -16.18
CA ASP A 457 -10.38 -27.43 -15.96
C ASP A 457 -11.08 -28.77 -16.14
N PHE A 458 -12.01 -29.02 -15.24
CA PHE A 458 -12.95 -30.13 -15.24
C PHE A 458 -14.36 -29.54 -15.33
N ASN A 459 -15.39 -30.37 -15.40
CA ASN A 459 -16.76 -29.89 -15.60
C ASN A 459 -17.19 -28.77 -14.64
N ASN A 460 -16.88 -28.92 -13.34
CA ASN A 460 -17.25 -27.97 -12.30
C ASN A 460 -16.08 -27.65 -11.36
N SER A 461 -14.89 -27.94 -11.74
CA SER A 461 -13.71 -27.66 -10.91
C SER A 461 -12.51 -27.27 -11.77
N SER A 462 -11.60 -26.49 -11.19
CA SER A 462 -10.31 -26.19 -11.77
C SER A 462 -9.21 -26.49 -10.76
N PHE A 463 -8.09 -27.01 -11.27
CA PHE A 463 -6.89 -27.29 -10.51
C PHE A 463 -5.74 -26.45 -11.08
N ARG A 464 -4.99 -25.79 -10.19
CA ARG A 464 -3.76 -25.06 -10.54
C ARG A 464 -2.60 -25.60 -9.73
N PHE A 465 -1.46 -25.73 -10.38
CA PHE A 465 -0.17 -26.02 -9.77
C PHE A 465 0.87 -25.07 -10.34
N ASN A 466 1.55 -24.33 -9.47
CA ASN A 466 2.62 -23.41 -9.85
C ASN A 466 3.87 -23.69 -9.03
N LEU A 467 5.01 -23.56 -9.69
CA LEU A 467 6.33 -23.71 -9.12
C LEU A 467 7.22 -22.61 -9.67
N GLY A 468 8.01 -21.96 -8.82
CA GLY A 468 8.91 -20.90 -9.28
C GLY A 468 9.99 -20.55 -8.28
N SER A 469 11.05 -19.95 -8.80
CA SER A 469 12.11 -19.33 -8.00
C SER A 469 11.97 -17.82 -8.01
N GLY A 470 12.22 -17.18 -6.88
CA GLY A 470 12.23 -15.74 -6.70
C GLY A 470 13.58 -15.24 -6.22
N TYR A 471 13.79 -13.94 -6.32
CA TYR A 471 15.03 -13.29 -5.97
C TYR A 471 14.73 -11.88 -5.44
N ARG A 472 15.46 -11.46 -4.39
CA ARG A 472 15.46 -10.11 -3.86
C ARG A 472 16.88 -9.70 -3.48
N ALA A 473 17.37 -8.62 -4.05
CA ALA A 473 18.60 -8.01 -3.59
C ALA A 473 18.35 -7.21 -2.30
N PRO A 474 19.33 -7.12 -1.38
CA PRO A 474 19.27 -6.21 -0.25
C PRO A 474 19.05 -4.77 -0.75
N ASN A 475 18.35 -3.97 0.05
CA ASN A 475 18.12 -2.55 -0.22
C ASN A 475 19.15 -1.64 0.51
N LEU A 476 19.02 -0.32 0.35
CA LEU A 476 19.95 0.66 0.90
C LEU A 476 20.04 0.60 2.43
N ILE A 477 18.88 0.53 3.13
CA ILE A 477 18.88 0.51 4.58
C ILE A 477 19.47 -0.81 5.13
N GLU A 478 19.15 -1.94 4.49
CA GLU A 478 19.69 -3.25 4.90
C GLU A 478 21.22 -3.30 4.76
N LEU A 479 21.78 -2.66 3.75
CA LEU A 479 23.23 -2.63 3.50
C LEU A 479 23.96 -1.55 4.30
N PHE A 480 23.40 -0.35 4.40
CA PHE A 480 24.16 0.84 4.75
C PHE A 480 23.55 1.71 5.87
N ALA A 481 22.46 1.29 6.52
CA ALA A 481 21.95 2.04 7.66
C ALA A 481 23.03 2.20 8.74
N ASP A 482 23.18 3.40 9.28
CA ASP A 482 24.01 3.67 10.48
C ASP A 482 23.53 4.96 11.17
N GLY A 483 22.32 4.92 11.76
CA GLY A 483 21.73 6.11 12.36
C GLY A 483 20.48 5.81 13.18
N VAL A 484 19.94 6.87 13.78
CA VAL A 484 18.67 6.83 14.50
C VAL A 484 17.53 6.85 13.49
N HIS A 485 16.58 5.95 13.66
CA HIS A 485 15.34 5.91 12.93
C HIS A 485 14.21 6.39 13.86
N HIS A 486 13.93 7.69 13.79
CA HIS A 486 13.04 8.37 14.74
C HIS A 486 11.64 7.78 14.75
N GLY A 487 11.05 7.47 13.60
CA GLY A 487 9.74 6.87 13.48
C GLY A 487 9.60 5.48 14.13
N THR A 488 10.73 4.77 14.38
CA THR A 488 10.75 3.46 15.04
C THR A 488 11.40 3.47 16.42
N PHE A 489 11.96 4.59 16.84
CA PHE A 489 12.71 4.74 18.11
C PHE A 489 13.85 3.72 18.25
N ARG A 490 14.62 3.51 17.16
CA ARG A 490 15.72 2.55 17.10
C ARG A 490 16.95 3.17 16.48
N TYR A 491 18.13 2.67 16.90
CA TYR A 491 19.36 2.86 16.12
C TYR A 491 19.53 1.66 15.18
N GLU A 492 19.54 1.87 13.87
CA GLU A 492 19.62 0.80 12.89
C GLU A 492 21.03 0.69 12.28
N LYS A 493 21.53 -0.55 12.19
CA LYS A 493 22.81 -0.89 11.57
C LYS A 493 22.64 -1.86 10.42
N GLY A 494 22.97 -1.39 9.23
CA GLY A 494 23.06 -2.19 8.02
C GLY A 494 24.24 -3.16 8.03
N ASN A 495 24.25 -4.05 7.06
CA ASN A 495 25.33 -5.01 6.88
C ASN A 495 25.69 -5.13 5.39
N ALA A 496 26.82 -4.54 5.01
CA ALA A 496 27.32 -4.53 3.62
C ALA A 496 27.69 -5.93 3.08
N ASN A 497 27.69 -6.97 3.93
CA ASN A 497 28.00 -8.35 3.51
C ASN A 497 26.73 -9.19 3.29
N LEU A 498 25.55 -8.58 3.29
CA LEU A 498 24.32 -9.31 3.00
C LEU A 498 24.33 -9.84 1.56
N GLU A 499 23.90 -11.09 1.42
CA GLU A 499 23.66 -11.73 0.14
C GLU A 499 22.20 -11.56 -0.30
N ALA A 500 21.91 -11.77 -1.57
CA ALA A 500 20.56 -11.71 -2.08
C ALA A 500 19.71 -12.87 -1.55
N GLU A 501 18.48 -12.57 -1.15
CA GLU A 501 17.49 -13.62 -0.84
C GLU A 501 17.11 -14.38 -2.11
N THR A 502 17.01 -15.69 -2.00
CA THR A 502 16.44 -16.52 -3.06
C THR A 502 15.32 -17.38 -2.49
N SER A 503 14.25 -17.55 -3.23
CA SER A 503 13.10 -18.35 -2.80
C SER A 503 12.75 -19.44 -3.82
N PHE A 504 12.20 -20.54 -3.30
CA PHE A 504 11.58 -21.58 -4.10
C PHE A 504 10.16 -21.81 -3.58
N GLN A 505 9.20 -21.43 -4.40
CA GLN A 505 7.79 -21.44 -4.03
C GLN A 505 7.00 -22.45 -4.80
N THR A 506 6.08 -23.12 -4.11
CA THR A 506 5.11 -24.07 -4.66
C THR A 506 3.71 -23.65 -4.25
N ASP A 507 2.80 -23.57 -5.20
CA ASP A 507 1.39 -23.26 -4.98
C ASP A 507 0.49 -24.33 -5.58
N VAL A 508 -0.54 -24.71 -4.83
CA VAL A 508 -1.59 -25.63 -5.27
C VAL A 508 -2.93 -24.99 -5.01
N SER A 509 -3.79 -24.92 -6.02
CA SER A 509 -5.15 -24.38 -5.88
C SER A 509 -6.14 -25.38 -6.48
N LEU A 510 -7.22 -25.61 -5.74
CA LEU A 510 -8.38 -26.39 -6.19
C LEU A 510 -9.63 -25.53 -5.99
N GLU A 511 -10.35 -25.28 -7.07
CA GLU A 511 -11.60 -24.54 -7.07
C GLU A 511 -12.72 -25.45 -7.56
N ILE A 512 -13.84 -25.47 -6.86
CA ILE A 512 -15.03 -26.26 -7.16
C ILE A 512 -16.22 -25.31 -7.26
N ASN A 513 -16.81 -25.23 -8.45
CA ASN A 513 -17.92 -24.33 -8.75
C ASN A 513 -19.19 -25.14 -9.01
N ASP A 514 -20.29 -24.76 -8.35
CA ASP A 514 -21.64 -25.22 -8.63
C ASP A 514 -22.48 -24.02 -9.05
N GLN A 515 -23.75 -24.23 -9.40
CA GLN A 515 -24.64 -23.15 -9.88
C GLN A 515 -24.74 -21.98 -8.91
N ASP A 516 -24.76 -22.26 -7.60
CA ASP A 516 -25.01 -21.28 -6.55
C ASP A 516 -23.84 -21.18 -5.54
N SER A 517 -22.72 -21.85 -5.76
CA SER A 517 -21.62 -21.85 -4.80
C SER A 517 -20.25 -22.08 -5.45
N SER A 518 -19.24 -21.48 -4.84
CA SER A 518 -17.83 -21.69 -5.16
C SER A 518 -17.07 -22.05 -3.89
N LEU A 519 -16.20 -23.05 -3.96
CA LEU A 519 -15.31 -23.46 -2.88
C LEU A 519 -13.89 -23.52 -3.42
N ALA A 520 -12.98 -22.72 -2.86
CA ALA A 520 -11.59 -22.71 -3.22
C ALA A 520 -10.71 -23.16 -2.04
N PHE A 521 -9.69 -23.95 -2.34
CA PHE A 521 -8.61 -24.34 -1.44
C PHE A 521 -7.28 -23.94 -2.05
N ASP A 522 -6.49 -23.17 -1.33
CA ASP A 522 -5.16 -22.76 -1.73
C ASP A 522 -4.15 -23.19 -0.68
N LEU A 523 -3.08 -23.82 -1.13
CA LEU A 523 -1.94 -24.22 -0.29
C LEU A 523 -0.67 -23.65 -0.89
N PHE A 524 0.22 -23.17 -0.03
CA PHE A 524 1.52 -22.68 -0.46
C PHE A 524 2.63 -23.17 0.45
N TYR A 525 3.81 -23.28 -0.13
CA TYR A 525 5.07 -23.56 0.55
C TYR A 525 6.17 -22.72 -0.09
N ASN A 526 6.94 -21.99 0.71
CA ASN A 526 8.02 -21.13 0.27
C ASN A 526 9.26 -21.37 1.12
N ASP A 527 10.35 -21.79 0.49
CA ASP A 527 11.67 -21.99 1.10
C ASP A 527 12.57 -20.82 0.67
N ILE A 528 13.08 -20.07 1.64
CA ILE A 528 13.85 -18.86 1.41
C ILE A 528 15.24 -19.03 1.99
N SER A 529 16.25 -18.96 1.13
CA SER A 529 17.64 -18.85 1.53
C SER A 529 18.00 -17.40 1.77
N ASP A 530 18.84 -17.18 2.79
CA ASP A 530 19.40 -15.85 3.13
C ASP A 530 18.32 -14.78 3.44
N TYR A 531 17.22 -15.20 4.09
CA TYR A 531 16.14 -14.30 4.53
C TYR A 531 16.69 -13.21 5.44
N ILE A 532 16.53 -11.92 5.03
CA ILE A 532 17.01 -10.74 5.74
C ILE A 532 15.97 -10.31 6.77
N TYR A 533 16.40 -10.07 7.99
CA TYR A 533 15.57 -9.56 9.07
C TYR A 533 16.37 -8.64 9.99
N VAL A 534 15.66 -7.76 10.70
CA VAL A 534 16.25 -6.90 11.71
C VAL A 534 16.13 -7.54 13.08
N SER A 535 17.20 -7.49 13.88
CA SER A 535 17.26 -8.11 15.19
C SER A 535 17.83 -7.14 16.24
N PRO A 536 17.19 -7.02 17.43
CA PRO A 536 17.72 -6.20 18.51
C PRO A 536 19.03 -6.77 19.06
N SER A 537 19.96 -5.89 19.39
CA SER A 537 21.18 -6.23 20.10
C SER A 537 21.09 -5.88 21.58
N SER A 538 22.12 -6.23 22.35
CA SER A 538 22.24 -5.79 23.76
C SER A 538 22.87 -4.39 23.91
N MET A 539 23.13 -3.69 22.81
CA MET A 539 23.79 -2.38 22.79
C MET A 539 22.77 -1.26 22.66
N ASN A 540 23.06 -0.12 23.26
CA ASN A 540 22.41 1.15 23.00
C ASN A 540 23.41 2.11 22.36
N GLN A 541 22.97 2.92 21.44
CA GLN A 541 23.72 3.99 20.78
C GLN A 541 22.83 5.23 20.63
N ASP A 542 23.35 6.42 20.96
CA ASP A 542 22.63 7.69 20.90
C ASP A 542 21.27 7.68 21.65
N GLY A 543 21.21 6.95 22.77
CA GLY A 543 20.00 6.79 23.59
C GLY A 543 19.05 5.68 23.13
N TYR A 544 19.24 5.11 21.96
CA TYR A 544 18.36 4.13 21.35
C TYR A 544 18.97 2.72 21.35
N LYS A 545 18.09 1.71 21.42
CA LYS A 545 18.48 0.30 21.28
C LYS A 545 18.94 0.02 19.85
N VAL A 546 20.10 -0.65 19.71
CA VAL A 546 20.69 -0.97 18.42
C VAL A 546 20.04 -2.21 17.83
N TYR A 547 19.57 -2.11 16.59
CA TYR A 547 19.08 -3.19 15.76
C TYR A 547 20.00 -3.43 14.56
N ASN A 548 20.34 -4.72 14.31
CA ASN A 548 21.25 -5.10 13.23
C ASN A 548 20.51 -5.88 12.14
N TYR A 549 20.82 -5.62 10.89
CA TYR A 549 20.36 -6.44 9.78
C TYR A 549 21.17 -7.73 9.68
N MET A 550 20.45 -8.85 9.70
CA MET A 550 20.97 -10.21 9.73
C MET A 550 20.34 -11.08 8.65
N GLN A 551 20.94 -12.25 8.35
CA GLN A 551 20.40 -13.22 7.40
C GLN A 551 20.37 -14.62 8.00
N GLN A 552 19.34 -15.39 7.66
CA GLN A 552 19.25 -16.84 7.88
C GLN A 552 18.21 -17.46 6.94
N ASN A 553 18.26 -18.77 6.75
CA ASN A 553 17.22 -19.44 5.97
C ASN A 553 15.87 -19.41 6.71
N ALA A 554 14.80 -19.36 5.95
CA ALA A 554 13.44 -19.33 6.49
C ALA A 554 12.49 -20.17 5.63
N THR A 555 11.43 -20.66 6.25
CA THR A 555 10.37 -21.40 5.57
C THR A 555 9.01 -20.82 5.94
N LEU A 556 8.18 -20.56 4.93
CA LEU A 556 6.78 -20.16 5.11
C LEU A 556 5.88 -21.18 4.42
N TRP A 557 4.79 -21.56 5.11
CA TRP A 557 3.76 -22.41 4.53
C TRP A 557 2.39 -22.07 5.11
N GLY A 558 1.37 -22.38 4.38
CA GLY A 558 0.01 -22.10 4.85
C GLY A 558 -1.05 -22.51 3.88
N GLY A 559 -2.26 -22.07 4.15
CA GLY A 559 -3.40 -22.35 3.30
C GLY A 559 -4.57 -21.43 3.55
N GLU A 560 -5.40 -21.32 2.54
CA GLU A 560 -6.59 -20.49 2.50
C GLU A 560 -7.77 -21.36 2.04
N VAL A 561 -8.95 -21.13 2.63
CA VAL A 561 -10.21 -21.74 2.21
C VAL A 561 -11.22 -20.64 2.02
N HIS A 562 -11.81 -20.55 0.83
CA HIS A 562 -12.84 -19.57 0.50
C HIS A 562 -14.10 -20.30 0.05
N TYR A 563 -15.22 -19.95 0.66
CA TYR A 563 -16.52 -20.50 0.31
C TYR A 563 -17.51 -19.37 0.08
N SER A 564 -17.99 -19.25 -1.14
CA SER A 564 -19.02 -18.30 -1.54
C SER A 564 -20.30 -19.05 -1.88
N LYS A 565 -21.43 -18.54 -1.44
CA LYS A 565 -22.72 -19.16 -1.69
C LYS A 565 -23.83 -18.14 -1.89
N GLN A 566 -24.54 -18.23 -3.03
CA GLN A 566 -25.87 -17.65 -3.18
C GLN A 566 -26.86 -18.57 -2.44
N THR A 567 -27.49 -18.06 -1.40
CA THR A 567 -28.43 -18.89 -0.60
C THR A 567 -29.73 -19.15 -1.38
N GLY A 568 -30.57 -20.05 -0.90
CA GLY A 568 -31.92 -20.24 -1.49
C GLY A 568 -32.85 -19.01 -1.33
N ILE A 569 -32.33 -17.90 -0.77
CA ILE A 569 -33.01 -16.61 -0.62
C ILE A 569 -32.31 -15.66 -1.62
N GLU A 570 -33.04 -15.20 -2.64
CA GLU A 570 -32.50 -14.42 -3.76
C GLU A 570 -31.70 -13.18 -3.33
N TRP A 571 -32.08 -12.54 -2.24
CA TRP A 571 -31.44 -11.33 -1.72
C TRP A 571 -30.31 -11.60 -0.70
N LEU A 572 -29.91 -12.85 -0.47
CA LEU A 572 -28.90 -13.21 0.53
C LEU A 572 -27.79 -14.06 -0.07
N SER A 573 -26.57 -13.54 -0.06
CA SER A 573 -25.36 -14.30 -0.33
C SER A 573 -24.41 -14.29 0.88
N SER A 574 -23.50 -15.27 0.92
CA SER A 574 -22.52 -15.38 1.99
C SER A 574 -21.14 -15.73 1.46
N ASN A 575 -20.11 -15.12 2.06
CA ASN A 575 -18.71 -15.40 1.78
C ASN A 575 -18.02 -15.76 3.10
N THR A 576 -17.32 -16.88 3.12
CA THR A 576 -16.56 -17.37 4.27
C THR A 576 -15.12 -17.52 3.87
N SER A 577 -14.17 -17.00 4.67
CA SER A 577 -12.75 -17.29 4.49
C SER A 577 -12.12 -17.81 5.78
N LEU A 578 -11.13 -18.69 5.61
CA LEU A 578 -10.26 -19.16 6.67
C LEU A 578 -8.82 -19.17 6.16
N GLU A 579 -7.93 -18.48 6.87
CA GLU A 579 -6.57 -18.24 6.43
C GLU A 579 -5.58 -18.59 7.55
N TYR A 580 -4.53 -19.34 7.21
CA TYR A 580 -3.46 -19.73 8.13
C TYR A 580 -2.09 -19.63 7.47
N VAL A 581 -1.16 -19.02 8.19
CA VAL A 581 0.25 -18.90 7.79
C VAL A 581 1.13 -19.36 8.95
N ASN A 582 2.18 -20.10 8.63
CA ASN A 582 3.27 -20.45 9.51
C ASN A 582 4.58 -19.97 8.88
N GLY A 583 5.40 -19.24 9.64
CA GLY A 583 6.74 -18.82 9.24
C GLY A 583 7.73 -19.19 10.34
N GLU A 584 8.86 -19.78 9.94
CA GLU A 584 9.93 -20.17 10.88
C GLU A 584 11.31 -20.05 10.23
N SER A 585 12.29 -19.72 11.04
CA SER A 585 13.71 -19.71 10.67
C SER A 585 14.26 -21.13 10.58
N ALA A 586 15.48 -21.29 10.06
CA ALA A 586 16.19 -22.57 10.02
C ALA A 586 16.41 -23.20 11.42
N ASP A 587 16.49 -22.38 12.45
CA ASP A 587 16.62 -22.82 13.85
C ASP A 587 15.28 -23.20 14.49
N GLY A 588 14.16 -22.97 13.78
CA GLY A 588 12.80 -23.28 14.21
C GLY A 588 12.14 -22.15 15.00
N ASP A 589 12.76 -20.99 15.08
CA ASP A 589 12.19 -19.81 15.72
C ASP A 589 11.11 -19.18 14.82
N PRO A 590 9.97 -18.74 15.36
CA PRO A 590 8.94 -18.07 14.59
C PRO A 590 9.47 -16.79 13.92
N LEU A 591 9.04 -16.53 12.67
CA LEU A 591 9.28 -15.26 12.00
C LEU A 591 8.36 -14.18 12.57
N PRO A 592 8.79 -12.90 12.56
CA PRO A 592 7.96 -11.78 13.00
C PRO A 592 6.80 -11.50 12.03
N PHE A 593 5.78 -10.80 12.52
CA PHE A 593 4.62 -10.33 11.76
C PHE A 593 3.82 -11.44 11.05
N ILE A 594 3.77 -12.64 11.64
CA ILE A 594 2.94 -13.74 11.14
C ILE A 594 1.52 -13.61 11.70
N SER A 595 0.55 -13.39 10.81
CA SER A 595 -0.87 -13.28 11.18
C SER A 595 -1.39 -14.56 11.84
N PRO A 596 -2.17 -14.49 12.94
CA PRO A 596 -2.82 -15.65 13.51
C PRO A 596 -3.87 -16.23 12.55
N LEU A 597 -4.36 -17.46 12.85
CA LEU A 597 -5.49 -18.05 12.13
C LEU A 597 -6.65 -17.05 12.11
N THR A 598 -7.05 -16.66 10.91
CA THR A 598 -8.06 -15.64 10.63
C THR A 598 -9.30 -16.28 10.01
N PHE A 599 -10.46 -15.97 10.55
CA PHE A 599 -11.78 -16.36 10.03
C PHE A 599 -12.59 -15.11 9.69
N THR A 600 -13.13 -15.05 8.48
CA THR A 600 -14.03 -13.97 8.04
C THR A 600 -15.35 -14.57 7.54
N GLN A 601 -16.46 -13.97 7.93
CA GLN A 601 -17.79 -14.31 7.44
C GLN A 601 -18.53 -13.04 7.03
N THR A 602 -18.82 -12.93 5.74
CA THR A 602 -19.58 -11.80 5.19
C THR A 602 -20.93 -12.28 4.68
N PHE A 603 -21.98 -11.57 5.05
CA PHE A 603 -23.31 -11.73 4.49
C PHE A 603 -23.67 -10.48 3.69
N ASN A 604 -24.01 -10.66 2.42
CA ASN A 604 -24.54 -9.60 1.56
C ASN A 604 -26.05 -9.78 1.43
N LEU A 605 -26.78 -8.72 1.72
CA LEU A 605 -28.24 -8.65 1.70
C LEU A 605 -28.68 -7.60 0.66
N ASP A 606 -28.97 -8.04 -0.55
CA ASP A 606 -29.39 -7.20 -1.68
C ASP A 606 -30.91 -7.17 -1.77
N PHE A 607 -31.56 -6.37 -0.91
CA PHE A 607 -33.03 -6.32 -0.81
C PHE A 607 -33.71 -5.80 -2.08
N SER A 608 -32.99 -5.01 -2.86
CA SER A 608 -33.39 -4.52 -4.19
C SER A 608 -32.17 -3.97 -4.91
N ASP A 609 -32.29 -3.65 -6.19
CA ASP A 609 -31.25 -2.99 -6.99
C ASP A 609 -30.78 -1.67 -6.36
N ASN A 610 -31.57 -1.08 -5.49
CA ASN A 610 -31.33 0.23 -4.88
C ASN A 610 -30.89 0.18 -3.41
N TYR A 611 -30.99 -0.95 -2.73
CA TYR A 611 -30.68 -1.04 -1.30
C TYR A 611 -29.98 -2.34 -0.94
N SER A 612 -28.75 -2.22 -0.44
CA SER A 612 -27.95 -3.34 0.06
C SER A 612 -27.45 -3.11 1.49
N LEU A 613 -27.24 -4.22 2.19
CA LEU A 613 -26.63 -4.27 3.52
C LEU A 613 -25.55 -5.35 3.52
N GLU A 614 -24.40 -5.06 4.12
CA GLU A 614 -23.34 -6.03 4.38
C GLU A 614 -23.15 -6.19 5.89
N ILE A 615 -23.01 -7.44 6.33
CA ILE A 615 -22.66 -7.82 7.70
C ILE A 615 -21.36 -8.58 7.62
N ASP A 616 -20.32 -8.05 8.24
CA ASP A 616 -18.97 -8.60 8.18
C ASP A 616 -18.48 -8.96 9.59
N PHE A 617 -18.17 -10.22 9.81
CA PHE A 617 -17.67 -10.75 11.06
C PHE A 617 -16.25 -11.26 10.87
N LEU A 618 -15.29 -10.66 11.60
CA LEU A 618 -13.88 -11.05 11.63
C LEU A 618 -13.56 -11.66 12.98
N ALA A 619 -12.86 -12.81 12.99
CA ALA A 619 -12.30 -13.40 14.20
C ALA A 619 -10.85 -13.85 13.95
N LYS A 620 -9.95 -13.50 14.86
CA LYS A 620 -8.57 -13.96 14.90
C LYS A 620 -8.30 -14.74 16.18
N THR A 621 -7.57 -15.84 16.06
CA THR A 621 -7.17 -16.63 17.23
C THR A 621 -6.03 -15.95 17.98
N LYS A 622 -5.74 -16.41 19.20
CA LYS A 622 -4.52 -16.02 19.90
C LYS A 622 -3.29 -16.34 19.06
N GLN A 623 -2.35 -15.38 18.96
CA GLN A 623 -1.02 -15.62 18.43
C GLN A 623 -0.04 -15.85 19.59
N SER A 624 0.43 -17.09 19.69
CA SER A 624 1.40 -17.51 20.71
C SER A 624 2.73 -17.99 20.12
N ARG A 625 2.80 -18.11 18.78
CA ARG A 625 4.06 -18.37 18.07
C ARG A 625 4.62 -17.03 17.61
N VAL A 626 5.42 -16.42 18.46
CA VAL A 626 5.98 -15.07 18.25
C VAL A 626 7.50 -15.14 18.15
N SER A 627 8.10 -14.21 17.43
CA SER A 627 9.55 -14.05 17.41
C SER A 627 10.07 -13.59 18.77
N MET A 628 11.39 -13.66 19.00
CA MET A 628 11.98 -13.35 20.31
C MET A 628 11.79 -11.89 20.77
N PHE A 629 11.36 -11.00 19.87
CA PHE A 629 11.13 -9.58 20.14
C PHE A 629 9.66 -9.17 19.94
N GLU A 630 8.77 -10.13 19.86
CA GLU A 630 7.33 -9.91 19.82
C GLU A 630 6.65 -10.50 21.05
N GLU A 631 5.52 -9.92 21.41
CA GLU A 631 4.67 -10.43 22.48
C GLU A 631 3.50 -11.24 21.93
N GLU A 632 3.05 -12.23 22.72
CA GLU A 632 1.81 -12.93 22.43
C GLU A 632 0.64 -11.95 22.35
N THR A 633 -0.30 -12.22 21.47
CA THR A 633 -1.50 -11.39 21.31
C THR A 633 -2.75 -12.22 21.47
N ASP A 634 -3.65 -11.82 22.34
CA ASP A 634 -4.90 -12.52 22.55
C ASP A 634 -5.83 -12.47 21.32
N GLY A 635 -6.63 -13.52 21.16
CA GLY A 635 -7.60 -13.59 20.10
C GLY A 635 -8.77 -12.63 20.31
N TYR A 636 -9.34 -12.17 19.21
CA TYR A 636 -10.47 -11.24 19.23
C TYR A 636 -11.50 -11.54 18.14
N SER A 637 -12.66 -10.89 18.23
CA SER A 637 -13.65 -10.84 17.15
C SER A 637 -14.33 -9.49 17.11
N VAL A 638 -14.58 -9.00 15.88
CA VAL A 638 -15.29 -7.76 15.61
C VAL A 638 -16.41 -7.98 14.60
N LEU A 639 -17.45 -7.16 14.71
CA LEU A 639 -18.57 -7.12 13.79
C LEU A 639 -18.61 -5.73 13.15
N ASN A 640 -18.71 -5.71 11.81
CA ASN A 640 -18.89 -4.49 11.05
C ASN A 640 -20.21 -4.58 10.27
N LEU A 641 -20.85 -3.44 10.05
CA LEU A 641 -22.07 -3.30 9.27
C LEU A 641 -21.85 -2.21 8.24
N SER A 642 -22.32 -2.41 7.02
CA SER A 642 -22.34 -1.34 6.02
C SER A 642 -23.57 -1.42 5.14
N GLY A 643 -24.01 -0.29 4.61
CA GLY A 643 -25.19 -0.23 3.76
C GLY A 643 -25.05 0.82 2.67
N ASN A 644 -25.81 0.59 1.62
CA ASN A 644 -25.83 1.41 0.42
C ASN A 644 -27.26 1.63 -0.05
N TRP A 645 -27.59 2.87 -0.39
CA TRP A 645 -28.89 3.25 -0.93
C TRP A 645 -28.73 4.10 -2.17
N MET A 646 -29.07 3.56 -3.33
CA MET A 646 -29.10 4.28 -4.59
C MET A 646 -30.46 4.92 -4.81
N THR A 647 -30.47 6.18 -5.19
CA THR A 647 -31.66 6.97 -5.51
C THR A 647 -31.32 7.99 -6.59
N SER A 648 -32.25 8.86 -6.92
CA SER A 648 -31.98 9.96 -7.85
C SER A 648 -32.33 11.31 -7.23
N LEU A 649 -31.52 12.31 -7.53
CA LEU A 649 -31.76 13.69 -7.15
C LEU A 649 -31.64 14.56 -8.41
N LEU A 650 -32.67 15.37 -8.70
CA LEU A 650 -32.72 16.25 -9.87
C LEU A 650 -32.52 15.51 -11.23
N GLY A 651 -32.82 14.20 -11.28
CA GLY A 651 -32.69 13.38 -12.48
C GLY A 651 -31.32 12.69 -12.63
N ASN A 652 -30.41 12.89 -11.69
CA ASN A 652 -29.08 12.30 -11.67
C ASN A 652 -28.95 11.29 -10.53
N ASP A 653 -27.98 10.38 -10.62
CA ASP A 653 -27.78 9.31 -9.64
C ASP A 653 -27.17 9.87 -8.35
N LEU A 654 -27.81 9.55 -7.24
CA LEU A 654 -27.35 9.80 -5.88
C LEU A 654 -27.21 8.48 -5.14
N ASN A 655 -26.00 8.19 -4.66
CA ASN A 655 -25.73 7.06 -3.79
C ASN A 655 -25.47 7.59 -2.37
N ILE A 656 -26.24 7.13 -1.38
CA ILE A 656 -26.04 7.39 0.04
C ILE A 656 -25.57 6.10 0.68
N PHE A 657 -24.49 6.16 1.43
CA PHE A 657 -23.88 4.99 2.03
C PHE A 657 -23.41 5.25 3.45
N TRP A 658 -23.30 4.20 4.24
CA TRP A 658 -22.89 4.26 5.64
C TRP A 658 -22.16 2.99 6.06
N SER A 659 -21.35 3.07 7.13
CA SER A 659 -20.81 1.92 7.85
C SER A 659 -20.78 2.15 9.36
N ILE A 660 -20.73 1.06 10.10
CA ILE A 660 -20.41 1.01 11.53
C ILE A 660 -19.32 -0.04 11.67
N ASP A 661 -18.10 0.40 11.89
CA ASP A 661 -16.96 -0.46 12.14
C ASP A 661 -16.86 -0.69 13.66
N ASN A 662 -16.47 -1.91 14.08
CA ASN A 662 -16.40 -2.32 15.48
C ASN A 662 -17.70 -1.98 16.25
N VAL A 663 -18.83 -2.57 15.81
CA VAL A 663 -20.20 -2.28 16.31
C VAL A 663 -20.29 -2.31 17.83
N PHE A 664 -19.57 -3.25 18.47
CA PHE A 664 -19.63 -3.47 19.91
C PHE A 664 -18.60 -2.66 20.70
N ASP A 665 -17.83 -1.80 20.03
CA ASP A 665 -16.75 -1.03 20.66
C ASP A 665 -15.75 -1.94 21.41
N LYS A 666 -15.39 -3.03 20.74
CA LYS A 666 -14.53 -4.07 21.31
C LYS A 666 -13.09 -3.55 21.42
N GLU A 667 -12.55 -3.67 22.58
CA GLU A 667 -11.16 -3.42 22.95
C GLU A 667 -10.31 -4.63 22.55
N TYR A 668 -9.29 -4.41 21.68
CA TYR A 668 -8.42 -5.48 21.20
C TYR A 668 -7.12 -4.94 20.60
N TYR A 669 -6.11 -5.80 20.51
CA TYR A 669 -4.89 -5.59 19.72
C TYR A 669 -4.92 -6.47 18.48
N ASP A 670 -4.59 -5.94 17.31
CA ASP A 670 -4.20 -6.78 16.17
C ASP A 670 -2.74 -7.19 16.33
N HIS A 671 -2.39 -8.44 16.03
CA HIS A 671 -1.02 -8.93 16.19
C HIS A 671 -0.02 -8.18 15.28
N LEU A 672 -0.46 -7.73 14.11
CA LEU A 672 0.36 -6.98 13.16
C LEU A 672 0.33 -5.46 13.39
N SER A 673 -0.40 -4.97 14.38
CA SER A 673 -0.40 -3.57 14.77
C SER A 673 0.88 -3.19 15.51
N ARG A 674 1.52 -2.12 15.08
CA ARG A 674 2.68 -1.55 15.78
C ARG A 674 2.26 -0.79 17.04
N LEU A 675 1.01 -0.33 17.10
CA LEU A 675 0.43 0.34 18.28
C LEU A 675 0.40 -0.57 19.53
N LYS A 676 0.37 -1.90 19.30
CA LYS A 676 0.39 -2.89 20.37
C LYS A 676 1.61 -2.75 21.29
N THR A 677 2.79 -2.42 20.76
CA THR A 677 4.02 -2.27 21.54
C THR A 677 3.96 -1.08 22.52
N ALA A 678 3.15 -0.08 22.17
CA ALA A 678 2.86 1.07 23.04
C ALA A 678 1.63 0.85 23.93
N GLY A 679 1.06 -0.35 23.97
CA GLY A 679 -0.15 -0.64 24.76
C GLY A 679 -1.41 0.06 24.23
N ILE A 680 -1.41 0.53 22.98
CA ILE A 680 -2.52 1.25 22.36
C ILE A 680 -3.42 0.24 21.63
N HIS A 681 -4.71 0.18 22.04
CA HIS A 681 -5.71 -0.65 21.39
C HIS A 681 -6.07 -0.11 19.98
N GLU A 682 -6.57 -1.02 19.13
CA GLU A 682 -7.13 -0.67 17.84
C GLU A 682 -8.30 0.29 17.96
N MET A 683 -8.63 0.95 16.84
CA MET A 683 -9.73 1.92 16.76
C MET A 683 -11.03 1.37 17.35
N GLY A 684 -11.66 2.13 18.23
CA GLY A 684 -12.99 1.88 18.76
C GLY A 684 -14.07 1.97 17.69
N ARG A 685 -15.34 2.00 18.10
CA ARG A 685 -16.45 2.08 17.15
C ARG A 685 -16.38 3.34 16.30
N ASN A 686 -16.46 3.17 14.98
CA ASN A 686 -16.53 4.26 14.01
C ASN A 686 -17.85 4.19 13.23
N ILE A 687 -18.57 5.33 13.16
CA ILE A 687 -19.75 5.48 12.31
C ILE A 687 -19.36 6.39 11.15
N SER A 688 -19.48 5.88 9.94
CA SER A 688 -19.20 6.63 8.73
C SER A 688 -20.47 6.81 7.91
N VAL A 689 -20.64 8.00 7.34
CA VAL A 689 -21.73 8.31 6.40
C VAL A 689 -21.18 9.08 5.21
N GLY A 690 -21.73 8.83 4.04
CA GLY A 690 -21.29 9.52 2.86
C GLY A 690 -22.32 9.55 1.75
N LEU A 691 -22.01 10.34 0.75
CA LEU A 691 -22.80 10.44 -0.47
C LEU A 691 -21.90 10.51 -1.70
N LYS A 692 -22.35 9.94 -2.82
CA LYS A 692 -21.77 10.12 -4.14
C LYS A 692 -22.86 10.61 -5.08
N TYR A 693 -22.57 11.67 -5.82
CA TYR A 693 -23.49 12.28 -6.77
C TYR A 693 -22.83 12.39 -8.14
N ASN A 694 -23.48 11.86 -9.17
CA ASN A 694 -23.05 11.97 -10.56
C ASN A 694 -23.89 13.03 -11.25
N PHE A 695 -23.21 14.03 -11.91
CA PHE A 695 -23.85 15.14 -12.58
C PHE A 695 -24.11 14.86 -14.04
#